data_b628a33d17eb3d960558632c51bd6dd6
#
_entry.id   b628a33d17eb3d960558632c51bd6dd6
#
_cell.length_a   1.000
_cell.length_b   1.000
_cell.length_c   1.000
_cell.angle_alpha   90.00
_cell.angle_beta   90.00
_cell.angle_gamma   90.00
#
_symmetry.space_group_name_H-M   'P 1'
#
loop_
_entity.id
_entity.type
_entity.pdbx_description
1 polymer ?
#
loop_
_entity_poly.entity_id
_entity_poly.type
_entity_poly.pdbx_seq_one_letter_code
_entity_poly.pdbx_strand_id
1 'polypeptide(L)'
;MMDSSFDRRDFLKVLGWGGATVALTGCGFTSVEDGKEIVVSYSEPTDFMIPSIGVYYNSTCAQCDAGCNINGRVREGRVLKLEGNPASTINRGKMCGLGQAGVQHHYNPDRVREPLLRNGDKGEAITWEKAYALIAEKLQGVDGEEIAFLTGGMSGHAKVLLENYLLSFGCKNHFVYEAIAPGVVRAANKKSYGVTMPRYNINKAKLVLSFGADFLGSWISPVHFSQQYGQFRKGVDGQRGVLVQVESKMTLTGANADRWLVIRPGTEGILALGLINALGAASGDVAAAVQGYDKERVSKDTGVSVEHIDKLVALLKSHTPSLVLAGSAAEGYAHGSQNAEAINLLNQVLGNVGKTVVGAASVPFPQMSPAVGNTAALASMSDGLDAGKYKVVFSYGANPVFTAPTAMKFKEHFAKVGFKVAFAHYLDETALQADLVLPLDSALEDWGTSVPEYMAEDAQINVQQPLMEKLHANTRGFGDIVLALLKQRQPDAYKNYADYYAYLQGAVLQNKSALGGDGVDDDTFWNDSLSKGILKAAGSAAALSSNASVAALTLPAPAAADAQYPLRLIPGVSASLRDGRHANQPWLQESPDPLTTIVWDSWVEIHPKKAAELGIVEGDIVEVASKTGSVKAQAYLFPGIHPDAVSVPLGQGHEAMGRYAKGIGANTFQILDAVFDKETGELAMHETRVKVSKTGKRVVIVKDEGPAGGQQMG
;
A
#
# COMPACT_ATOMS: atom_id res chain seq x y z
N MET A 1 19.46 71.13 -5.17
CA MET A 1 18.32 70.33 -4.64
C MET A 1 18.00 69.33 -5.72
N MET A 2 18.50 68.09 -5.55
CA MET A 2 18.17 67.00 -6.45
C MET A 2 17.11 66.15 -5.77
N ASP A 3 15.93 66.22 -6.31
CA ASP A 3 14.80 65.41 -5.91
C ASP A 3 14.87 64.10 -6.73
N SER A 4 15.39 63.03 -6.15
CA SER A 4 15.41 61.71 -6.76
C SER A 4 14.43 60.82 -6.01
N SER A 5 13.21 60.73 -6.58
CA SER A 5 12.26 59.72 -6.20
C SER A 5 12.82 58.35 -6.57
N PHE A 6 13.28 57.61 -5.60
CA PHE A 6 13.70 56.23 -5.73
C PHE A 6 12.44 55.35 -5.92
N ASP A 7 12.23 54.84 -7.15
CA ASP A 7 11.10 53.95 -7.44
C ASP A 7 11.41 52.52 -7.01
N ARG A 8 10.37 51.74 -6.65
CA ARG A 8 10.48 50.33 -6.26
C ARG A 8 11.26 49.49 -7.29
N ARG A 9 11.21 49.87 -8.55
CA ARG A 9 11.92 49.19 -9.64
C ARG A 9 13.42 49.42 -9.58
N ASP A 10 13.85 50.59 -9.15
CA ASP A 10 15.27 50.95 -8.99
C ASP A 10 15.84 50.34 -7.75
N PHE A 11 15.05 50.21 -6.70
CA PHE A 11 15.39 49.43 -5.48
C PHE A 11 15.65 47.95 -5.81
N LEU A 12 14.79 47.30 -6.61
CA LEU A 12 14.97 45.93 -7.04
C LEU A 12 16.19 45.72 -7.96
N LYS A 13 16.49 46.70 -8.81
CA LYS A 13 17.73 46.69 -9.65
C LYS A 13 18.98 46.79 -8.79
N VAL A 14 18.98 47.69 -7.80
CA VAL A 14 20.12 47.84 -6.86
C VAL A 14 20.29 46.59 -6.02
N LEU A 15 19.24 45.98 -5.55
CA LEU A 15 19.28 44.68 -4.83
C LEU A 15 19.77 43.55 -5.75
N GLY A 16 19.34 43.47 -6.98
CA GLY A 16 19.81 42.50 -7.96
C GLY A 16 21.31 42.64 -8.27
N TRP A 17 21.79 43.85 -8.42
CA TRP A 17 23.22 44.12 -8.66
C TRP A 17 24.04 43.97 -7.37
N GLY A 18 23.52 44.39 -6.23
CA GLY A 18 24.18 44.19 -4.92
C GLY A 18 24.30 42.70 -4.56
N GLY A 19 23.25 41.91 -4.82
CA GLY A 19 23.26 40.45 -4.62
C GLY A 19 24.26 39.74 -5.53
N ALA A 20 24.38 40.15 -6.78
CA ALA A 20 25.35 39.59 -7.73
C ALA A 20 26.81 39.91 -7.35
N THR A 21 27.09 41.11 -6.81
CA THR A 21 28.45 41.48 -6.39
C THR A 21 28.86 40.80 -5.10
N VAL A 22 27.96 40.60 -4.14
CA VAL A 22 28.26 39.85 -2.91
C VAL A 22 28.46 38.35 -3.21
N ALA A 23 27.75 37.80 -4.17
CA ALA A 23 27.97 36.42 -4.63
C ALA A 23 29.32 36.22 -5.32
N LEU A 24 29.90 37.28 -5.93
CA LEU A 24 31.20 37.22 -6.63
C LEU A 24 32.41 37.48 -5.74
N THR A 25 32.24 38.03 -4.53
CA THR A 25 33.36 38.39 -3.63
C THR A 25 33.39 37.62 -2.32
N GLY A 26 32.40 36.80 -2.04
CA GLY A 26 32.33 35.97 -0.85
C GLY A 26 32.88 34.57 -1.09
N CYS A 27 34.07 34.27 -0.64
CA CYS A 27 34.72 32.96 -0.49
C CYS A 27 34.60 32.06 -1.73
N GLY A 28 35.75 31.64 -2.25
CA GLY A 28 35.88 30.73 -3.38
C GLY A 28 34.98 29.48 -3.33
N PHE A 29 33.74 29.66 -3.71
CA PHE A 29 32.94 28.56 -4.16
C PHE A 29 33.45 28.28 -5.58
N THR A 30 34.34 27.30 -5.70
CA THR A 30 34.38 26.51 -6.90
C THR A 30 32.94 26.21 -7.25
N SER A 31 32.53 26.60 -8.45
CA SER A 31 31.25 26.21 -9.03
C SER A 31 31.00 24.76 -8.63
N VAL A 32 29.97 24.52 -7.82
CA VAL A 32 29.41 23.17 -7.71
C VAL A 32 28.82 22.96 -9.11
N GLU A 33 29.64 22.39 -10.00
CA GLU A 33 29.12 21.81 -11.22
C GLU A 33 27.94 20.97 -10.81
N ASP A 34 26.80 21.20 -11.41
CA ASP A 34 25.49 20.57 -11.19
C ASP A 34 25.59 19.37 -10.29
N GLY A 35 25.17 19.50 -9.02
CA GLY A 35 25.51 18.56 -7.95
C GLY A 35 25.22 17.14 -8.32
N LYS A 36 26.18 16.49 -8.96
CA LYS A 36 26.15 15.05 -9.18
C LYS A 36 26.16 14.44 -7.80
N GLU A 37 25.00 13.96 -7.38
CA GLU A 37 24.91 13.15 -6.19
C GLU A 37 25.94 12.03 -6.30
N ILE A 38 26.85 11.93 -5.33
CA ILE A 38 27.83 10.85 -5.30
C ILE A 38 27.09 9.61 -4.85
N VAL A 39 26.67 8.79 -5.81
CA VAL A 39 26.02 7.51 -5.55
C VAL A 39 27.08 6.42 -5.56
N VAL A 40 27.22 5.71 -4.44
CA VAL A 40 28.24 4.69 -4.25
C VAL A 40 27.61 3.34 -3.92
N SER A 41 28.41 2.27 -4.13
CA SER A 41 28.12 0.93 -3.65
C SER A 41 28.52 0.81 -2.17
N TYR A 42 27.72 0.14 -1.36
CA TYR A 42 28.06 -0.15 0.03
C TYR A 42 29.24 -1.13 0.16
N SER A 43 29.45 -1.99 -0.83
CA SER A 43 30.59 -2.91 -0.88
C SER A 43 31.90 -2.25 -1.30
N GLU A 44 31.84 -1.05 -1.86
CA GLU A 44 33.01 -0.20 -2.16
C GLU A 44 32.86 1.13 -1.43
N PRO A 45 33.06 1.16 -0.11
CA PRO A 45 32.96 2.40 0.66
C PRO A 45 34.03 3.40 0.18
N THR A 46 33.65 4.67 0.11
CA THR A 46 34.61 5.74 -0.20
C THR A 46 35.67 5.81 0.89
N ASP A 47 36.93 5.79 0.52
CA ASP A 47 38.08 5.91 1.45
C ASP A 47 38.11 7.22 2.25
N PHE A 48 37.27 8.19 1.86
CA PHE A 48 37.22 9.51 2.46
C PHE A 48 35.79 9.91 2.84
N MET A 49 35.45 9.71 4.10
CA MET A 49 34.28 10.36 4.67
C MET A 49 34.67 11.83 4.94
N ILE A 50 34.25 12.75 4.07
CA ILE A 50 34.48 14.17 4.28
C ILE A 50 33.39 14.70 5.22
N PRO A 51 33.74 15.26 6.38
CA PRO A 51 32.75 15.83 7.30
C PRO A 51 31.83 16.82 6.59
N SER A 52 30.55 16.75 6.88
CA SER A 52 29.47 17.56 6.29
C SER A 52 29.10 17.29 4.85
N ILE A 53 29.81 16.44 4.10
CA ILE A 53 29.41 16.00 2.76
C ILE A 53 28.55 14.76 2.87
N GLY A 54 27.39 14.76 2.22
CA GLY A 54 26.50 13.60 2.15
C GLY A 54 26.95 12.62 1.06
N VAL A 55 26.94 11.34 1.41
CA VAL A 55 27.09 10.22 0.46
C VAL A 55 25.71 9.62 0.23
N TYR A 56 25.44 9.15 -0.97
CA TYR A 56 24.13 8.62 -1.36
C TYR A 56 24.24 7.14 -1.70
N TYR A 57 23.30 6.35 -1.20
CA TYR A 57 23.17 4.94 -1.52
C TYR A 57 21.76 4.68 -2.05
N ASN A 58 21.65 3.95 -3.16
CA ASN A 58 20.36 3.50 -3.66
C ASN A 58 19.95 2.22 -2.93
N SER A 59 18.69 2.13 -2.56
CA SER A 59 18.11 0.98 -1.86
C SER A 59 16.62 0.84 -2.18
N THR A 60 15.88 0.08 -1.39
CA THR A 60 14.46 -0.19 -1.59
C THR A 60 13.62 0.34 -0.44
N CYS A 61 12.50 0.99 -0.76
CA CYS A 61 11.51 1.39 0.23
C CYS A 61 10.69 0.18 0.69
N ALA A 62 10.63 -0.05 1.99
CA ALA A 62 9.88 -1.15 2.61
C ALA A 62 8.60 -0.68 3.31
N GLN A 63 8.09 0.54 3.02
CA GLN A 63 6.93 1.06 3.73
C GLN A 63 5.59 0.56 3.18
N CYS A 64 5.55 0.08 1.92
CA CYS A 64 4.37 -0.52 1.29
C CYS A 64 4.76 -1.32 0.04
N ASP A 65 3.79 -2.02 -0.55
CA ASP A 65 4.00 -2.96 -1.66
C ASP A 65 4.21 -2.30 -3.02
N ALA A 66 4.19 -0.95 -3.09
CA ALA A 66 4.39 -0.22 -4.36
C ALA A 66 5.79 -0.45 -4.98
N GLY A 67 6.77 -0.93 -4.21
CA GLY A 67 8.10 -1.27 -4.71
C GLY A 67 8.92 -0.07 -5.18
N CYS A 68 8.78 1.09 -4.54
CA CYS A 68 9.60 2.27 -4.84
C CYS A 68 11.07 2.01 -4.51
N ASN A 69 11.98 2.38 -5.41
CA ASN A 69 13.41 2.38 -5.12
C ASN A 69 13.82 3.76 -4.58
N ILE A 70 14.71 3.76 -3.59
CA ILE A 70 15.10 4.97 -2.85
C ILE A 70 16.56 5.34 -3.08
N ASN A 71 16.84 6.62 -2.88
CA ASN A 71 18.16 7.20 -2.75
C ASN A 71 18.27 7.77 -1.35
N GLY A 72 19.10 7.16 -0.51
CA GLY A 72 19.29 7.55 0.88
C GLY A 72 20.52 8.44 1.06
N ARG A 73 20.29 9.63 1.63
CA ARG A 73 21.38 10.53 2.01
C ARG A 73 21.96 10.14 3.37
N VAL A 74 23.23 9.77 3.36
CA VAL A 74 24.00 9.39 4.55
C VAL A 74 25.07 10.42 4.80
N ARG A 75 25.23 10.82 6.04
CA ARG A 75 26.32 11.72 6.48
C ARG A 75 26.89 11.19 7.78
N GLU A 76 28.21 11.06 7.81
CA GLU A 76 28.94 10.58 9.00
C GLU A 76 28.36 9.24 9.53
N GLY A 77 28.05 8.31 8.61
CA GLY A 77 27.50 6.98 8.92
C GLY A 77 26.04 6.97 9.36
N ARG A 78 25.29 8.07 9.20
CA ARG A 78 23.87 8.16 9.59
C ARG A 78 22.99 8.52 8.41
N VAL A 79 21.94 7.75 8.19
CA VAL A 79 20.90 8.09 7.21
C VAL A 79 20.07 9.26 7.72
N LEU A 80 20.02 10.34 6.94
CA LEU A 80 19.34 11.59 7.33
C LEU A 80 18.05 11.80 6.56
N LYS A 81 18.00 11.38 5.29
CA LYS A 81 16.87 11.62 4.40
C LYS A 81 16.78 10.54 3.34
N LEU A 82 15.56 10.23 2.93
CA LEU A 82 15.25 9.34 1.81
C LEU A 82 14.59 10.14 0.70
N GLU A 83 15.03 9.91 -0.53
CA GLU A 83 14.42 10.42 -1.76
C GLU A 83 14.13 9.26 -2.70
N GLY A 84 13.43 9.51 -3.79
CA GLY A 84 13.25 8.49 -4.82
C GLY A 84 14.48 8.34 -5.69
N ASN A 85 14.78 7.12 -6.13
CA ASN A 85 15.84 6.87 -7.12
C ASN A 85 15.37 7.28 -8.52
N PRO A 86 16.06 8.22 -9.20
CA PRO A 86 15.71 8.65 -10.54
C PRO A 86 15.80 7.54 -11.59
N ALA A 87 16.64 6.53 -11.38
CA ALA A 87 16.80 5.40 -12.30
C ALA A 87 15.63 4.40 -12.28
N SER A 88 14.82 4.40 -11.20
CA SER A 88 13.65 3.52 -11.08
C SER A 88 12.52 3.94 -12.00
N THR A 89 11.97 2.99 -12.77
CA THR A 89 10.80 3.25 -13.64
C THR A 89 9.50 3.37 -12.83
N ILE A 90 9.47 2.87 -11.59
CA ILE A 90 8.31 2.92 -10.70
C ILE A 90 8.09 4.36 -10.19
N ASN A 91 9.09 4.94 -9.56
CA ASN A 91 8.95 6.21 -8.85
C ASN A 91 9.79 7.37 -9.41
N ARG A 92 10.72 7.14 -10.34
CA ARG A 92 11.46 8.15 -11.13
C ARG A 92 11.89 9.37 -10.30
N GLY A 93 12.58 9.12 -9.20
CA GLY A 93 13.06 10.17 -8.30
C GLY A 93 12.00 10.77 -7.37
N LYS A 94 10.76 10.26 -7.34
CA LYS A 94 9.70 10.77 -6.45
C LYS A 94 9.44 9.82 -5.29
N MET A 95 8.88 10.37 -4.20
CA MET A 95 8.56 9.63 -3.00
C MET A 95 7.33 10.22 -2.29
N CYS A 96 6.58 9.39 -1.59
CA CYS A 96 5.45 9.81 -0.74
C CYS A 96 5.88 10.04 0.71
N GLY A 97 4.96 10.56 1.52
CA GLY A 97 5.18 10.79 2.96
C GLY A 97 5.56 9.53 3.74
N LEU A 98 4.96 8.37 3.40
CA LEU A 98 5.34 7.07 3.99
C LEU A 98 6.82 6.75 3.77
N GLY A 99 7.29 6.91 2.53
CA GLY A 99 8.68 6.64 2.19
C GLY A 99 9.65 7.58 2.92
N GLN A 100 9.32 8.87 3.01
CA GLN A 100 10.10 9.85 3.78
C GLN A 100 10.18 9.48 5.26
N ALA A 101 9.07 9.02 5.85
CA ALA A 101 9.00 8.59 7.25
C ALA A 101 9.75 7.27 7.54
N GLY A 102 10.24 6.56 6.52
CA GLY A 102 11.06 5.36 6.69
C GLY A 102 12.31 5.59 7.55
N VAL A 103 12.88 6.81 7.54
CA VAL A 103 13.97 7.20 8.46
C VAL A 103 13.51 7.10 9.92
N GLN A 104 12.28 7.51 10.22
CA GLN A 104 11.75 7.48 11.57
C GLN A 104 11.46 6.05 12.05
N HIS A 105 11.05 5.16 11.14
CA HIS A 105 10.95 3.73 11.44
C HIS A 105 12.30 3.15 11.88
N HIS A 106 13.37 3.52 11.18
CA HIS A 106 14.74 3.07 11.50
C HIS A 106 15.19 3.50 12.90
N TYR A 107 15.00 4.77 13.25
CA TYR A 107 15.43 5.33 14.55
C TYR A 107 14.38 5.18 15.67
N ASN A 108 13.30 4.46 15.46
CA ASN A 108 12.24 4.32 16.44
C ASN A 108 12.74 3.65 17.72
N PRO A 109 12.54 4.25 18.90
CA PRO A 109 13.03 3.72 20.17
C PRO A 109 12.34 2.44 20.64
N ASP A 110 11.17 2.11 20.07
CA ASP A 110 10.35 0.94 20.44
C ASP A 110 10.71 -0.32 19.62
N ARG A 111 11.74 -0.26 18.76
CA ARG A 111 12.23 -1.44 18.04
C ARG A 111 12.68 -2.53 19.01
N VAL A 112 12.30 -3.77 18.73
CA VAL A 112 12.84 -4.96 19.43
C VAL A 112 14.33 -5.08 19.10
N ARG A 113 15.16 -5.26 20.14
CA ARG A 113 16.63 -5.16 20.00
C ARG A 113 17.35 -6.49 20.17
N GLU A 114 16.70 -7.48 20.73
CA GLU A 114 17.28 -8.80 21.03
C GLU A 114 16.18 -9.87 21.01
N PRO A 115 16.53 -11.16 20.78
CA PRO A 115 15.55 -12.23 20.81
C PRO A 115 14.91 -12.33 22.19
N LEU A 116 13.58 -12.43 22.21
CA LEU A 116 12.79 -12.48 23.43
C LEU A 116 12.04 -13.81 23.55
N LEU A 117 12.34 -14.57 24.61
CA LEU A 117 11.52 -15.69 25.03
C LEU A 117 10.40 -15.15 25.92
N ARG A 118 9.15 -15.38 25.53
CA ARG A 118 8.00 -14.80 26.21
C ARG A 118 7.28 -15.84 27.08
N ASN A 119 6.81 -15.37 28.23
CA ASN A 119 5.92 -16.14 29.10
C ASN A 119 4.81 -15.17 29.57
N GLY A 120 3.69 -15.18 28.85
CA GLY A 120 2.64 -14.20 29.01
C GLY A 120 3.14 -12.78 28.67
N ASP A 121 2.91 -11.82 29.58
CA ASP A 121 3.31 -10.42 29.37
C ASP A 121 4.81 -10.16 29.58
N LYS A 122 5.56 -11.13 30.10
CA LYS A 122 7.00 -11.00 30.36
C LYS A 122 7.81 -11.55 29.18
N GLY A 123 8.85 -10.80 28.78
CA GLY A 123 9.87 -11.23 27.83
C GLY A 123 11.23 -11.33 28.51
N GLU A 124 11.92 -12.46 28.35
CA GLU A 124 13.31 -12.65 28.76
C GLU A 124 14.21 -12.58 27.53
N ALA A 125 15.22 -11.73 27.58
CA ALA A 125 16.22 -11.66 26.52
C ALA A 125 17.05 -12.94 26.48
N ILE A 126 17.22 -13.51 25.29
CA ILE A 126 18.03 -14.71 25.07
C ILE A 126 19.01 -14.50 23.92
N THR A 127 20.03 -15.37 23.83
CA THR A 127 20.96 -15.31 22.71
C THR A 127 20.34 -15.91 21.43
N TRP A 128 20.90 -15.56 20.27
CA TRP A 128 20.50 -16.13 18.98
C TRP A 128 20.69 -17.65 18.92
N GLU A 129 21.80 -18.18 19.52
CA GLU A 129 22.06 -19.60 19.58
C GLU A 129 20.95 -20.32 20.34
N LYS A 130 20.52 -19.76 21.48
CA LYS A 130 19.42 -20.31 22.26
C LYS A 130 18.08 -20.24 21.50
N ALA A 131 17.85 -19.13 20.78
CA ALA A 131 16.64 -18.98 19.94
C ALA A 131 16.58 -20.02 18.82
N TYR A 132 17.68 -20.23 18.08
CA TYR A 132 17.74 -21.23 17.02
C TYR A 132 17.64 -22.66 17.57
N ALA A 133 18.30 -22.96 18.70
CA ALA A 133 18.19 -24.26 19.35
C ALA A 133 16.75 -24.56 19.77
N LEU A 134 16.04 -23.58 20.32
CA LEU A 134 14.64 -23.70 20.69
C LEU A 134 13.74 -23.97 19.48
N ILE A 135 13.94 -23.26 18.37
CA ILE A 135 13.19 -23.50 17.14
C ILE A 135 13.44 -24.93 16.63
N ALA A 136 14.70 -25.35 16.61
CA ALA A 136 15.07 -26.72 16.18
C ALA A 136 14.43 -27.78 17.09
N GLU A 137 14.43 -27.57 18.41
CA GLU A 137 13.77 -28.44 19.41
C GLU A 137 12.27 -28.57 19.13
N LYS A 138 11.59 -27.42 18.94
CA LYS A 138 10.13 -27.39 18.72
C LYS A 138 9.71 -27.97 17.37
N LEU A 139 10.60 -27.99 16.39
CA LEU A 139 10.37 -28.60 15.09
C LEU A 139 10.75 -30.09 15.03
N GLN A 140 11.37 -30.65 16.08
CA GLN A 140 11.76 -32.03 16.10
C GLN A 140 10.54 -32.96 16.08
N GLY A 141 10.42 -33.80 15.05
CA GLY A 141 9.30 -34.73 14.90
C GLY A 141 7.96 -34.07 14.53
N VAL A 142 7.97 -32.83 14.09
CA VAL A 142 6.80 -32.12 13.57
C VAL A 142 6.73 -32.31 12.06
N ASP A 143 5.60 -32.78 11.55
CA ASP A 143 5.38 -32.93 10.12
C ASP A 143 5.17 -31.58 9.45
N GLY A 144 5.56 -31.48 8.15
CA GLY A 144 5.42 -30.24 7.40
C GLY A 144 3.99 -29.70 7.32
N GLU A 145 2.98 -30.57 7.38
CA GLU A 145 1.58 -30.17 7.42
C GLU A 145 1.15 -29.52 8.76
N GLU A 146 1.90 -29.77 9.83
CA GLU A 146 1.66 -29.22 11.17
C GLU A 146 2.42 -27.90 11.41
N ILE A 147 3.18 -27.44 10.41
CA ILE A 147 3.89 -26.16 10.40
C ILE A 147 3.10 -25.18 9.54
N ALA A 148 2.96 -23.94 9.99
CA ALA A 148 2.43 -22.85 9.17
C ALA A 148 3.34 -21.63 9.24
N PHE A 149 3.43 -20.94 8.13
CA PHE A 149 4.11 -19.64 8.06
C PHE A 149 3.15 -18.59 7.51
N LEU A 150 2.91 -17.56 8.30
CA LEU A 150 2.11 -16.40 7.93
C LEU A 150 3.03 -15.25 7.57
N THR A 151 2.86 -14.68 6.37
CA THR A 151 3.60 -13.48 5.98
C THR A 151 2.67 -12.37 5.48
N GLY A 152 3.15 -11.14 5.51
CA GLY A 152 2.68 -10.10 4.61
C GLY A 152 3.07 -10.39 3.16
N GLY A 153 2.77 -9.46 2.24
CA GLY A 153 3.26 -9.53 0.87
C GLY A 153 4.79 -9.54 0.83
N MET A 154 5.37 -10.45 0.06
CA MET A 154 6.81 -10.53 -0.10
C MET A 154 7.22 -10.99 -1.49
N SER A 155 8.44 -10.64 -1.90
CA SER A 155 9.01 -11.01 -3.20
C SER A 155 10.52 -11.14 -3.12
N GLY A 156 11.17 -11.45 -4.23
CA GLY A 156 12.62 -11.51 -4.30
C GLY A 156 13.23 -12.73 -3.61
N HIS A 157 14.52 -12.64 -3.29
CA HIS A 157 15.29 -13.77 -2.80
C HIS A 157 14.94 -14.19 -1.36
N ALA A 158 14.45 -13.27 -0.52
CA ALA A 158 13.97 -13.62 0.82
C ALA A 158 12.76 -14.57 0.77
N LYS A 159 11.85 -14.35 -0.18
CA LYS A 159 10.74 -15.27 -0.47
C LYS A 159 11.25 -16.63 -0.92
N VAL A 160 12.21 -16.66 -1.85
CA VAL A 160 12.80 -17.91 -2.35
C VAL A 160 13.42 -18.72 -1.20
N LEU A 161 14.18 -18.06 -0.32
CA LEU A 161 14.76 -18.72 0.85
C LEU A 161 13.69 -19.27 1.80
N LEU A 162 12.63 -18.51 2.06
CA LEU A 162 11.53 -18.96 2.89
C LEU A 162 10.84 -20.19 2.28
N GLU A 163 10.54 -20.16 0.99
CA GLU A 163 9.92 -21.29 0.29
C GLU A 163 10.82 -22.55 0.34
N ASN A 164 12.14 -22.38 0.19
CA ASN A 164 13.10 -23.48 0.35
C ASN A 164 13.13 -24.02 1.78
N TYR A 165 13.03 -23.13 2.79
CA TYR A 165 12.95 -23.56 4.18
C TYR A 165 11.70 -24.39 4.44
N LEU A 166 10.54 -23.94 4.00
CA LEU A 166 9.29 -24.68 4.12
C LEU A 166 9.33 -26.01 3.36
N LEU A 167 9.88 -25.99 2.15
CA LEU A 167 10.03 -27.19 1.32
C LEU A 167 10.92 -28.23 2.00
N SER A 168 11.94 -27.83 2.78
CA SER A 168 12.81 -28.76 3.53
C SER A 168 12.07 -29.63 4.56
N PHE A 169 10.85 -29.21 4.96
CA PHE A 169 9.92 -29.96 5.80
C PHE A 169 8.79 -30.62 4.99
N GLY A 170 8.72 -30.44 3.68
CA GLY A 170 7.52 -30.76 2.90
C GLY A 170 6.32 -29.87 3.22
N CYS A 171 6.53 -28.75 3.90
CA CYS A 171 5.48 -27.82 4.30
C CYS A 171 4.97 -27.01 3.10
N LYS A 172 3.63 -26.98 2.94
CA LYS A 172 2.93 -26.18 1.91
C LYS A 172 2.10 -25.05 2.50
N ASN A 173 2.11 -24.90 3.82
CA ASN A 173 1.26 -23.95 4.54
C ASN A 173 1.95 -22.58 4.66
N HIS A 174 2.22 -21.94 3.54
CA HIS A 174 2.60 -20.55 3.47
C HIS A 174 1.34 -19.72 3.21
N PHE A 175 0.92 -18.97 4.21
CA PHE A 175 -0.24 -18.08 4.13
C PHE A 175 0.25 -16.64 3.98
N VAL A 176 -0.17 -16.00 2.90
CA VAL A 176 0.15 -14.59 2.68
C VAL A 176 -1.11 -13.77 2.94
N TYR A 177 -1.01 -12.78 3.81
CA TYR A 177 -2.12 -11.95 4.23
C TYR A 177 -1.78 -10.47 4.16
N GLU A 178 -2.64 -9.73 3.50
CA GLU A 178 -2.64 -8.27 3.44
C GLU A 178 -4.05 -7.77 3.72
N ALA A 179 -4.21 -6.91 4.74
CA ALA A 179 -5.52 -6.39 5.11
C ALA A 179 -6.10 -5.42 4.07
N ILE A 180 -5.24 -4.79 3.27
CA ILE A 180 -5.60 -3.82 2.23
C ILE A 180 -4.94 -4.25 0.92
N ALA A 181 -5.47 -5.32 0.33
CA ALA A 181 -4.97 -5.84 -0.93
C ALA A 181 -5.98 -5.56 -2.07
N PRO A 182 -5.54 -5.26 -3.30
CA PRO A 182 -6.42 -5.17 -4.46
C PRO A 182 -6.75 -6.58 -5.03
N GLY A 183 -7.14 -7.51 -4.16
CA GLY A 183 -7.33 -8.93 -4.51
C GLY A 183 -8.46 -9.15 -5.50
N VAL A 184 -9.55 -8.43 -5.31
CA VAL A 184 -10.69 -8.44 -6.22
C VAL A 184 -10.31 -7.92 -7.60
N VAL A 185 -9.59 -6.79 -7.68
CA VAL A 185 -9.12 -6.23 -8.96
C VAL A 185 -8.14 -7.17 -9.66
N ARG A 186 -7.24 -7.84 -8.92
CA ARG A 186 -6.35 -8.87 -9.48
C ARG A 186 -7.12 -9.99 -10.16
N ALA A 187 -8.13 -10.53 -9.49
CA ALA A 187 -8.94 -11.61 -10.01
C ALA A 187 -9.78 -11.18 -11.25
N ALA A 188 -10.44 -10.02 -11.16
CA ALA A 188 -11.20 -9.46 -12.27
C ALA A 188 -10.29 -9.16 -13.49
N ASN A 189 -9.09 -8.61 -13.28
CA ASN A 189 -8.12 -8.41 -14.35
C ASN A 189 -7.65 -9.73 -14.96
N LYS A 190 -7.36 -10.75 -14.14
CA LYS A 190 -6.97 -12.08 -14.63
C LYS A 190 -8.02 -12.67 -15.53
N LYS A 191 -9.29 -12.52 -15.18
CA LYS A 191 -10.43 -13.01 -15.94
C LYS A 191 -10.65 -12.19 -17.22
N SER A 192 -10.59 -10.86 -17.14
CA SER A 192 -10.86 -9.94 -18.25
C SER A 192 -9.70 -9.81 -19.24
N TYR A 193 -8.44 -9.80 -18.74
CA TYR A 193 -7.26 -9.45 -19.51
C TYR A 193 -6.21 -10.57 -19.58
N GLY A 194 -6.38 -11.67 -18.83
CA GLY A 194 -5.42 -12.76 -18.75
C GLY A 194 -4.25 -12.52 -17.80
N VAL A 195 -4.13 -11.33 -17.22
CA VAL A 195 -3.06 -10.91 -16.29
C VAL A 195 -3.66 -10.31 -15.01
N THR A 196 -2.99 -10.51 -13.88
CA THR A 196 -3.47 -10.00 -12.58
C THR A 196 -3.29 -8.49 -12.44
N MET A 197 -2.18 -7.96 -12.95
CA MET A 197 -1.84 -6.56 -12.84
C MET A 197 -1.39 -6.01 -14.21
N PRO A 198 -2.33 -5.51 -15.03
CA PRO A 198 -2.00 -4.81 -16.27
C PRO A 198 -1.40 -3.44 -15.93
N ARG A 199 -0.70 -2.85 -16.88
CA ARG A 199 -0.23 -1.48 -16.77
C ARG A 199 -1.33 -0.52 -17.22
N TYR A 200 -1.61 0.47 -16.38
CA TYR A 200 -2.56 1.54 -16.66
C TYR A 200 -1.84 2.81 -17.07
N ASN A 201 -2.03 3.25 -18.30
CA ASN A 201 -1.39 4.45 -18.83
C ASN A 201 -2.30 5.68 -18.67
N ILE A 202 -2.41 6.22 -17.45
CA ILE A 202 -3.17 7.43 -17.13
C ILE A 202 -2.72 8.60 -18.02
N ASN A 203 -1.42 8.75 -18.20
CA ASN A 203 -0.81 9.84 -18.99
C ASN A 203 -1.12 9.80 -20.50
N LYS A 204 -1.63 8.69 -21.01
CA LYS A 204 -2.04 8.54 -22.43
C LYS A 204 -3.54 8.69 -22.64
N ALA A 205 -4.31 8.74 -21.56
CA ALA A 205 -5.75 8.91 -21.62
C ALA A 205 -6.10 10.39 -21.81
N LYS A 206 -7.23 10.68 -22.50
CA LYS A 206 -7.87 11.99 -22.52
C LYS A 206 -8.98 12.10 -21.48
N LEU A 207 -9.53 10.97 -21.06
CA LEU A 207 -10.49 10.84 -19.98
C LEU A 207 -10.09 9.65 -19.08
N VAL A 208 -10.05 9.88 -17.79
CA VAL A 208 -10.00 8.80 -16.77
C VAL A 208 -11.35 8.79 -16.08
N LEU A 209 -12.06 7.66 -16.14
CA LEU A 209 -13.26 7.37 -15.37
C LEU A 209 -12.88 6.34 -14.31
N SER A 210 -12.82 6.76 -13.06
CA SER A 210 -12.41 5.89 -11.95
C SER A 210 -13.59 5.59 -11.04
N PHE A 211 -13.80 4.30 -10.79
CA PHE A 211 -14.79 3.80 -9.82
C PHE A 211 -14.06 3.50 -8.51
N GLY A 212 -13.82 4.53 -7.73
CA GLY A 212 -13.24 4.47 -6.40
C GLY A 212 -11.79 4.01 -6.33
N ALA A 213 -11.03 4.02 -7.42
CA ALA A 213 -9.59 3.82 -7.36
C ALA A 213 -8.92 5.10 -6.83
N ASP A 214 -8.49 5.08 -5.58
CA ASP A 214 -7.76 6.21 -4.97
C ASP A 214 -6.28 6.20 -5.37
N PHE A 215 -6.02 6.33 -6.67
CA PHE A 215 -4.70 6.21 -7.26
C PHE A 215 -3.73 7.36 -6.90
N LEU A 216 -4.23 8.48 -6.38
CA LEU A 216 -3.41 9.56 -5.83
C LEU A 216 -3.09 9.37 -4.34
N GLY A 217 -3.90 8.58 -3.60
CA GLY A 217 -3.75 8.38 -2.15
C GLY A 217 -3.18 7.03 -1.76
N SER A 218 -3.91 5.96 -2.00
CA SER A 218 -3.60 4.65 -1.39
C SER A 218 -3.61 3.45 -2.35
N TRP A 219 -4.10 3.59 -3.59
CA TRP A 219 -4.32 2.46 -4.48
C TRP A 219 -3.06 2.06 -5.26
N ILE A 220 -2.62 0.82 -5.13
CA ILE A 220 -1.52 0.11 -5.82
C ILE A 220 -0.16 0.85 -5.77
N SER A 221 0.04 1.92 -6.54
CA SER A 221 1.30 2.64 -6.64
C SER A 221 1.07 4.17 -6.77
N PRO A 222 0.71 4.85 -5.65
CA PRO A 222 0.31 6.26 -5.68
C PRO A 222 1.38 7.20 -6.25
N VAL A 223 2.67 6.94 -5.97
CA VAL A 223 3.77 7.76 -6.49
C VAL A 223 3.86 7.66 -8.01
N HIS A 224 3.75 6.46 -8.55
CA HIS A 224 3.76 6.24 -10.00
C HIS A 224 2.57 6.93 -10.68
N PHE A 225 1.38 6.69 -10.15
CA PHE A 225 0.15 7.26 -10.72
C PHE A 225 0.08 8.78 -10.58
N SER A 226 0.60 9.35 -9.48
CA SER A 226 0.68 10.82 -9.33
C SER A 226 1.56 11.46 -10.40
N GLN A 227 2.66 10.82 -10.80
CA GLN A 227 3.49 11.30 -11.90
C GLN A 227 2.76 11.23 -13.24
N GLN A 228 2.10 10.11 -13.52
CA GLN A 228 1.29 9.98 -14.72
C GLN A 228 0.12 10.98 -14.72
N TYR A 229 -0.50 11.21 -13.56
CA TYR A 229 -1.55 12.23 -13.41
C TYR A 229 -1.03 13.63 -13.69
N GLY A 230 0.16 13.99 -13.23
CA GLY A 230 0.80 15.26 -13.58
C GLY A 230 0.98 15.45 -15.09
N GLN A 231 1.36 14.39 -15.82
CA GLN A 231 1.45 14.40 -17.27
C GLN A 231 0.06 14.49 -17.93
N PHE A 232 -0.91 13.71 -17.45
CA PHE A 232 -2.30 13.74 -17.88
C PHE A 232 -2.92 15.14 -17.74
N ARG A 233 -2.59 15.86 -16.65
CA ARG A 233 -3.06 17.24 -16.43
C ARG A 233 -2.37 18.27 -17.32
N LYS A 234 -1.15 18.01 -17.81
CA LYS A 234 -0.51 18.83 -18.85
C LYS A 234 -1.16 18.64 -20.21
N GLY A 235 -1.73 17.48 -20.45
CA GLY A 235 -2.51 17.14 -21.62
C GLY A 235 -1.74 16.41 -22.72
N VAL A 236 -2.50 15.74 -23.58
CA VAL A 236 -2.04 15.14 -24.83
C VAL A 236 -2.49 16.06 -25.96
N ASP A 237 -1.58 16.41 -26.87
CA ASP A 237 -1.85 17.34 -27.97
C ASP A 237 -2.47 18.69 -27.53
N GLY A 238 -2.02 19.20 -26.38
CA GLY A 238 -2.51 20.44 -25.78
C GLY A 238 -3.89 20.38 -25.14
N GLN A 239 -4.52 19.21 -25.10
CA GLN A 239 -5.80 18.99 -24.40
C GLN A 239 -5.55 18.39 -23.01
N ARG A 240 -5.88 19.16 -21.97
CA ARG A 240 -5.85 18.68 -20.58
C ARG A 240 -6.78 17.49 -20.41
N GLY A 241 -6.29 16.44 -19.76
CA GLY A 241 -7.10 15.28 -19.44
C GLY A 241 -8.21 15.58 -18.42
N VAL A 242 -9.35 14.90 -18.56
CA VAL A 242 -10.52 15.02 -17.70
C VAL A 242 -10.57 13.83 -16.76
N LEU A 243 -10.61 14.07 -15.45
CA LEU A 243 -10.79 13.04 -14.41
C LEU A 243 -12.23 13.09 -13.90
N VAL A 244 -12.91 11.95 -13.98
CA VAL A 244 -14.20 11.71 -13.32
C VAL A 244 -14.02 10.62 -12.27
N GLN A 245 -14.32 10.91 -11.02
CA GLN A 245 -14.28 9.97 -9.91
C GLN A 245 -15.71 9.64 -9.45
N VAL A 246 -16.04 8.34 -9.43
CA VAL A 246 -17.34 7.80 -9.00
C VAL A 246 -17.12 6.98 -7.73
N GLU A 247 -17.64 7.42 -6.61
CA GLU A 247 -17.46 6.75 -5.32
C GLU A 247 -18.48 7.19 -4.28
N SER A 248 -18.69 6.39 -3.25
CA SER A 248 -19.66 6.70 -2.19
C SER A 248 -19.07 7.60 -1.09
N LYS A 249 -17.74 7.67 -0.99
CA LYS A 249 -16.97 8.53 -0.10
C LYS A 249 -15.85 9.17 -0.89
N MET A 250 -15.72 10.48 -0.81
CA MET A 250 -14.65 11.23 -1.47
C MET A 250 -13.28 10.82 -0.93
N THR A 251 -12.41 10.43 -1.86
CA THR A 251 -11.00 10.13 -1.62
C THR A 251 -10.11 11.29 -2.06
N LEU A 252 -8.79 11.19 -1.85
CA LEU A 252 -7.84 12.18 -2.38
C LEU A 252 -7.94 12.30 -3.90
N THR A 253 -8.17 11.20 -4.60
CA THR A 253 -8.41 11.20 -6.05
C THR A 253 -9.71 11.93 -6.38
N GLY A 254 -10.78 11.71 -5.61
CA GLY A 254 -12.06 12.40 -5.77
C GLY A 254 -11.96 13.90 -5.57
N ALA A 255 -11.21 14.35 -4.57
CA ALA A 255 -10.97 15.78 -4.32
C ALA A 255 -10.18 16.48 -5.44
N ASN A 256 -9.40 15.74 -6.22
CA ASN A 256 -8.64 16.23 -7.37
C ASN A 256 -9.34 16.03 -8.72
N ALA A 257 -10.54 15.43 -8.72
CA ALA A 257 -11.30 15.18 -9.93
C ALA A 257 -11.93 16.45 -10.52
N ASP A 258 -12.06 16.50 -11.84
CA ASP A 258 -12.83 17.55 -12.52
C ASP A 258 -14.33 17.38 -12.26
N ARG A 259 -14.76 16.15 -12.02
CA ARG A 259 -16.12 15.79 -11.61
C ARG A 259 -16.08 14.67 -10.60
N TRP A 260 -16.60 14.91 -9.43
CA TRP A 260 -16.88 13.90 -8.43
C TRP A 260 -18.37 13.55 -8.47
N LEU A 261 -18.68 12.27 -8.59
CA LEU A 261 -20.05 11.76 -8.64
C LEU A 261 -20.28 10.82 -7.48
N VAL A 262 -21.15 11.22 -6.55
CA VAL A 262 -21.59 10.33 -5.48
C VAL A 262 -22.48 9.23 -6.04
N ILE A 263 -22.22 7.99 -5.62
CA ILE A 263 -23.00 6.81 -6.03
C ILE A 263 -23.49 6.08 -4.78
N ARG A 264 -24.63 5.40 -4.89
CA ARG A 264 -25.09 4.51 -3.81
C ARG A 264 -24.08 3.39 -3.63
N PRO A 265 -23.65 3.09 -2.37
CA PRO A 265 -22.67 2.05 -2.09
C PRO A 265 -23.02 0.68 -2.71
N GLY A 266 -22.09 0.07 -3.47
CA GLY A 266 -22.22 -1.25 -4.07
C GLY A 266 -22.90 -1.29 -5.43
N THR A 267 -23.12 -0.14 -6.06
CA THR A 267 -23.82 -0.08 -7.36
C THR A 267 -22.91 0.38 -8.52
N GLU A 268 -21.61 0.38 -8.31
CA GLU A 268 -20.59 0.84 -9.27
C GLU A 268 -20.66 0.05 -10.59
N GLY A 269 -20.79 -1.28 -10.51
CA GLY A 269 -20.93 -2.14 -11.68
C GLY A 269 -22.25 -1.91 -12.44
N ILE A 270 -23.35 -1.58 -11.73
CA ILE A 270 -24.63 -1.23 -12.37
C ILE A 270 -24.47 0.00 -13.24
N LEU A 271 -23.76 1.02 -12.75
CA LEU A 271 -23.45 2.21 -13.54
C LEU A 271 -22.57 1.86 -14.76
N ALA A 272 -21.55 1.02 -14.58
CA ALA A 272 -20.70 0.59 -15.69
C ALA A 272 -21.50 -0.13 -16.79
N LEU A 273 -22.39 -1.08 -16.45
CA LEU A 273 -23.25 -1.76 -17.41
C LEU A 273 -24.25 -0.81 -18.09
N GLY A 274 -24.81 0.15 -17.33
CA GLY A 274 -25.66 1.20 -17.89
C GLY A 274 -24.94 2.10 -18.89
N LEU A 275 -23.68 2.44 -18.62
CA LEU A 275 -22.85 3.19 -19.58
C LEU A 275 -22.57 2.39 -20.84
N ILE A 276 -22.32 1.08 -20.74
CA ILE A 276 -22.13 0.20 -21.90
C ILE A 276 -23.40 0.18 -22.76
N ASN A 277 -24.57 0.01 -22.15
CA ASN A 277 -25.85 0.04 -22.85
C ASN A 277 -26.10 1.38 -23.54
N ALA A 278 -25.91 2.50 -22.82
CA ALA A 278 -26.15 3.85 -23.33
C ALA A 278 -25.14 4.30 -24.43
N LEU A 279 -23.94 3.72 -24.46
CA LEU A 279 -22.97 3.93 -25.53
C LEU A 279 -23.45 3.35 -26.87
N GLY A 280 -24.22 2.26 -26.84
CA GLY A 280 -24.72 1.58 -28.02
C GLY A 280 -23.62 0.94 -28.89
N ALA A 281 -22.45 0.70 -28.32
CA ALA A 281 -21.29 0.14 -29.01
C ALA A 281 -21.10 -1.37 -28.77
N ALA A 282 -21.88 -1.96 -27.86
CA ALA A 282 -21.85 -3.39 -27.57
C ALA A 282 -22.53 -4.21 -28.67
N SER A 283 -22.05 -5.43 -28.90
CA SER A 283 -22.61 -6.38 -29.88
C SER A 283 -22.69 -7.78 -29.27
N GLY A 284 -23.45 -8.66 -29.91
CA GLY A 284 -23.61 -10.07 -29.52
C GLY A 284 -24.08 -10.22 -28.06
N ASP A 285 -23.48 -11.15 -27.34
CA ASP A 285 -23.85 -11.47 -25.97
C ASP A 285 -23.73 -10.29 -25.00
N VAL A 286 -22.76 -9.38 -25.22
CA VAL A 286 -22.59 -8.16 -24.42
C VAL A 286 -23.80 -7.26 -24.55
N ALA A 287 -24.29 -7.00 -25.77
CA ALA A 287 -25.47 -6.18 -25.99
C ALA A 287 -26.71 -6.79 -25.32
N ALA A 288 -26.90 -8.11 -25.44
CA ALA A 288 -28.00 -8.83 -24.79
C ALA A 288 -27.93 -8.71 -23.24
N ALA A 289 -26.76 -8.87 -22.66
CA ALA A 289 -26.58 -8.82 -21.20
C ALA A 289 -26.82 -7.43 -20.59
N VAL A 290 -26.50 -6.35 -21.33
CA VAL A 290 -26.67 -4.97 -20.81
C VAL A 290 -28.04 -4.37 -21.14
N GLN A 291 -28.85 -4.99 -21.95
CA GLN A 291 -30.15 -4.47 -22.43
C GLN A 291 -31.08 -4.05 -21.28
N GLY A 292 -31.04 -4.78 -20.16
CA GLY A 292 -31.87 -4.48 -18.99
C GLY A 292 -31.34 -3.33 -18.10
N TYR A 293 -30.20 -2.71 -18.44
CA TYR A 293 -29.62 -1.60 -17.72
C TYR A 293 -29.86 -0.27 -18.44
N ASP A 294 -31.16 0.07 -18.65
CA ASP A 294 -31.55 1.37 -19.18
C ASP A 294 -31.22 2.52 -18.19
N LYS A 295 -31.20 3.75 -18.67
CA LYS A 295 -30.79 4.92 -17.88
C LYS A 295 -31.67 5.18 -16.67
N GLU A 296 -32.98 4.94 -16.80
CA GLU A 296 -33.98 5.12 -15.78
C GLU A 296 -33.77 4.14 -14.62
N ARG A 297 -33.59 2.87 -14.94
CA ARG A 297 -33.24 1.82 -13.96
C ARG A 297 -31.90 2.13 -13.29
N VAL A 298 -30.87 2.44 -14.08
CA VAL A 298 -29.53 2.76 -13.55
C VAL A 298 -29.58 3.97 -12.63
N SER A 299 -30.30 5.03 -13.02
CA SER A 299 -30.49 6.21 -12.18
C SER A 299 -31.20 5.88 -10.86
N LYS A 300 -32.25 5.08 -10.89
CA LYS A 300 -32.97 4.62 -9.70
C LYS A 300 -32.07 3.80 -8.76
N ASP A 301 -31.32 2.86 -9.33
CA ASP A 301 -30.51 1.91 -8.56
C ASP A 301 -29.25 2.56 -7.99
N THR A 302 -28.60 3.43 -8.75
CA THR A 302 -27.32 4.05 -8.38
C THR A 302 -27.44 5.40 -7.67
N GLY A 303 -28.56 6.10 -7.83
CA GLY A 303 -28.73 7.49 -7.40
C GLY A 303 -28.08 8.52 -8.34
N VAL A 304 -27.37 8.08 -9.40
CA VAL A 304 -26.82 8.99 -10.41
C VAL A 304 -27.91 9.40 -11.39
N SER A 305 -28.16 10.70 -11.56
CA SER A 305 -29.25 11.17 -12.42
C SER A 305 -29.03 10.81 -13.89
N VAL A 306 -30.11 10.64 -14.65
CA VAL A 306 -30.08 10.40 -16.11
C VAL A 306 -29.24 11.45 -16.82
N GLU A 307 -29.35 12.72 -16.40
CA GLU A 307 -28.53 13.82 -16.95
C GLU A 307 -27.03 13.59 -16.77
N HIS A 308 -26.61 13.11 -15.57
CA HIS A 308 -25.20 12.78 -15.34
C HIS A 308 -24.74 11.57 -16.14
N ILE A 309 -25.59 10.56 -16.31
CA ILE A 309 -25.31 9.40 -17.18
C ILE A 309 -25.10 9.88 -18.63
N ASP A 310 -25.97 10.75 -19.15
CA ASP A 310 -25.83 11.31 -20.50
C ASP A 310 -24.54 12.11 -20.67
N LYS A 311 -24.16 12.92 -19.66
CA LYS A 311 -22.88 13.64 -19.63
C LYS A 311 -21.68 12.69 -19.65
N LEU A 312 -21.72 11.58 -18.91
CA LEU A 312 -20.66 10.57 -18.92
C LEU A 312 -20.54 9.91 -20.29
N VAL A 313 -21.66 9.52 -20.91
CA VAL A 313 -21.69 8.94 -22.26
C VAL A 313 -21.10 9.93 -23.28
N ALA A 314 -21.45 11.21 -23.22
CA ALA A 314 -20.91 12.24 -24.10
C ALA A 314 -19.38 12.40 -23.92
N LEU A 315 -18.90 12.39 -22.67
CA LEU A 315 -17.46 12.44 -22.38
C LEU A 315 -16.72 11.22 -22.94
N LEU A 316 -17.24 10.01 -22.71
CA LEU A 316 -16.65 8.76 -23.21
C LEU A 316 -16.56 8.72 -24.74
N LYS A 317 -17.55 9.28 -25.44
CA LYS A 317 -17.55 9.39 -26.91
C LYS A 317 -16.55 10.44 -27.42
N SER A 318 -16.38 11.54 -26.74
CA SER A 318 -15.57 12.70 -27.22
C SER A 318 -14.10 12.65 -26.77
N HIS A 319 -13.74 11.93 -25.71
CA HIS A 319 -12.39 11.89 -25.13
C HIS A 319 -11.77 10.49 -25.28
N THR A 320 -11.33 10.19 -26.49
CA THR A 320 -10.66 8.91 -26.80
C THR A 320 -9.16 9.14 -27.09
N PRO A 321 -8.25 8.26 -26.65
CA PRO A 321 -8.51 7.09 -25.79
C PRO A 321 -8.87 7.50 -24.35
N SER A 322 -9.75 6.73 -23.75
CA SER A 322 -10.09 6.84 -22.33
C SER A 322 -9.40 5.76 -21.51
N LEU A 323 -9.56 5.81 -20.19
CA LEU A 323 -9.17 4.76 -19.26
C LEU A 323 -10.25 4.63 -18.19
N VAL A 324 -10.70 3.41 -17.94
CA VAL A 324 -11.64 3.13 -16.85
C VAL A 324 -10.95 2.30 -15.77
N LEU A 325 -11.05 2.71 -14.51
CA LEU A 325 -10.39 2.04 -13.38
C LEU A 325 -11.42 1.52 -12.38
N ALA A 326 -11.24 0.27 -11.95
CA ALA A 326 -11.92 -0.30 -10.78
C ALA A 326 -10.99 -0.20 -9.58
N GLY A 327 -11.49 0.22 -8.43
CA GLY A 327 -10.72 0.29 -7.21
C GLY A 327 -11.55 0.03 -5.96
N SER A 328 -10.99 0.34 -4.81
CA SER A 328 -11.49 -0.09 -3.50
C SER A 328 -12.98 0.17 -3.25
N ALA A 329 -13.55 1.26 -3.78
CA ALA A 329 -14.99 1.48 -3.63
C ALA A 329 -15.83 0.42 -4.35
N ALA A 330 -15.39 -0.05 -5.53
CA ALA A 330 -16.08 -1.11 -6.28
C ALA A 330 -15.78 -2.52 -5.71
N GLU A 331 -14.63 -2.70 -5.05
CA GLU A 331 -14.15 -3.99 -4.57
C GLU A 331 -14.78 -4.44 -3.24
N GLY A 332 -15.15 -3.51 -2.38
CA GLY A 332 -15.46 -3.75 -0.97
C GLY A 332 -16.81 -4.46 -0.70
N TYR A 333 -17.38 -5.17 -1.65
CA TYR A 333 -18.69 -5.83 -1.55
C TYR A 333 -18.61 -7.33 -1.82
N ALA A 334 -19.62 -8.08 -1.38
CA ALA A 334 -19.74 -9.52 -1.65
C ALA A 334 -19.88 -9.87 -3.16
N HIS A 335 -20.09 -8.87 -4.00
CA HIS A 335 -20.11 -8.94 -5.46
C HIS A 335 -19.06 -8.01 -6.09
N GLY A 336 -17.99 -7.71 -5.36
CA GLY A 336 -16.93 -6.79 -5.79
C GLY A 336 -16.25 -7.25 -7.08
N SER A 337 -16.00 -8.56 -7.23
CA SER A 337 -15.46 -9.14 -8.46
C SER A 337 -16.35 -8.86 -9.67
N GLN A 338 -17.67 -8.99 -9.53
CA GLN A 338 -18.61 -8.69 -10.61
C GLN A 338 -18.65 -7.19 -10.94
N ASN A 339 -18.54 -6.30 -9.93
CA ASN A 339 -18.40 -4.86 -10.15
C ASN A 339 -17.13 -4.56 -10.97
N ALA A 340 -15.99 -5.11 -10.57
CA ALA A 340 -14.72 -4.89 -11.25
C ALA A 340 -14.71 -5.46 -12.68
N GLU A 341 -15.33 -6.62 -12.90
CA GLU A 341 -15.51 -7.22 -14.23
C GLU A 341 -16.38 -6.34 -15.14
N ALA A 342 -17.48 -5.79 -14.63
CA ALA A 342 -18.34 -4.87 -15.39
C ALA A 342 -17.57 -3.60 -15.80
N ILE A 343 -16.71 -3.08 -14.90
CA ILE A 343 -15.86 -1.93 -15.17
C ILE A 343 -14.77 -2.28 -16.21
N ASN A 344 -14.17 -3.45 -16.12
CA ASN A 344 -13.22 -3.94 -17.13
C ASN A 344 -13.86 -4.15 -18.49
N LEU A 345 -15.10 -4.64 -18.53
CA LEU A 345 -15.87 -4.77 -19.76
C LEU A 345 -16.09 -3.42 -20.45
N LEU A 346 -16.32 -2.35 -19.69
CA LEU A 346 -16.42 -1.00 -20.25
C LEU A 346 -15.12 -0.58 -20.97
N ASN A 347 -13.92 -0.91 -20.42
CA ASN A 347 -12.65 -0.69 -21.13
C ASN A 347 -12.58 -1.45 -22.46
N GLN A 348 -13.07 -2.67 -22.51
CA GLN A 348 -13.08 -3.50 -23.72
C GLN A 348 -14.00 -2.90 -24.79
N VAL A 349 -15.23 -2.51 -24.42
CA VAL A 349 -16.22 -1.89 -25.32
C VAL A 349 -15.70 -0.54 -25.87
N LEU A 350 -14.96 0.22 -25.06
CA LEU A 350 -14.34 1.49 -25.45
C LEU A 350 -13.06 1.32 -26.30
N GLY A 351 -12.57 0.09 -26.47
CA GLY A 351 -11.32 -0.18 -27.18
C GLY A 351 -10.09 0.38 -26.51
N ASN A 352 -10.06 0.41 -25.18
CA ASN A 352 -8.96 0.90 -24.36
C ASN A 352 -7.84 -0.15 -24.20
N VAL A 353 -8.16 -1.44 -24.35
CA VAL A 353 -7.19 -2.55 -24.28
C VAL A 353 -6.19 -2.43 -25.43
N GLY A 354 -4.91 -2.51 -25.10
CA GLY A 354 -3.80 -2.26 -26.03
C GLY A 354 -3.42 -0.77 -26.19
N LYS A 355 -4.19 0.16 -25.60
CA LYS A 355 -3.91 1.62 -25.66
C LYS A 355 -3.59 2.20 -24.29
N THR A 356 -4.56 2.23 -23.40
CA THR A 356 -4.45 2.74 -22.02
C THR A 356 -4.40 1.64 -20.97
N VAL A 357 -4.96 0.47 -21.28
CA VAL A 357 -4.75 -0.79 -20.54
C VAL A 357 -3.84 -1.66 -21.38
N VAL A 358 -2.60 -1.88 -20.92
CA VAL A 358 -1.58 -2.61 -21.69
C VAL A 358 -0.92 -3.68 -20.82
N GLY A 359 -0.27 -4.65 -21.45
CA GLY A 359 0.48 -5.66 -20.72
C GLY A 359 1.64 -5.08 -19.93
N ALA A 360 1.86 -5.59 -18.75
CA ALA A 360 3.03 -5.27 -17.94
C ALA A 360 4.19 -6.22 -18.30
N ALA A 361 5.41 -5.72 -18.19
CA ALA A 361 6.59 -6.56 -18.25
C ALA A 361 6.67 -7.47 -17.02
N SER A 362 7.28 -8.65 -17.15
CA SER A 362 7.54 -9.56 -16.05
C SER A 362 9.00 -9.93 -15.98
N VAL A 363 9.51 -10.12 -14.77
CA VAL A 363 10.88 -10.64 -14.59
C VAL A 363 10.93 -12.12 -14.99
N PRO A 364 12.04 -12.58 -15.60
CA PRO A 364 12.16 -13.97 -16.05
C PRO A 364 12.44 -14.97 -14.90
N PHE A 365 12.10 -14.61 -13.66
CA PHE A 365 12.30 -15.39 -12.45
C PHE A 365 10.98 -15.55 -11.68
N PRO A 366 10.09 -16.50 -12.08
CA PRO A 366 8.77 -16.66 -11.46
C PRO A 366 8.82 -16.88 -9.95
N GLN A 367 9.85 -17.56 -9.45
CA GLN A 367 10.06 -17.82 -8.03
C GLN A 367 10.29 -16.53 -7.21
N MET A 368 10.76 -15.45 -7.84
CA MET A 368 10.94 -14.15 -7.20
C MET A 368 9.70 -13.26 -7.25
N SER A 369 8.69 -13.63 -8.05
CA SER A 369 7.47 -12.85 -8.21
C SER A 369 6.75 -12.68 -6.88
N PRO A 370 6.01 -11.58 -6.68
CA PRO A 370 5.31 -11.30 -5.44
C PRO A 370 4.37 -12.44 -5.04
N ALA A 371 4.51 -12.90 -3.79
CA ALA A 371 3.47 -13.61 -3.08
C ALA A 371 2.46 -12.58 -2.59
N VAL A 372 1.28 -12.57 -3.20
CA VAL A 372 0.25 -11.58 -2.93
C VAL A 372 -0.73 -12.13 -1.90
N GLY A 373 -1.00 -11.32 -0.87
CA GLY A 373 -1.90 -11.69 0.21
C GLY A 373 -3.36 -11.59 -0.18
N ASN A 374 -4.19 -12.40 0.49
CA ASN A 374 -5.64 -12.27 0.47
C ASN A 374 -6.24 -12.68 1.82
N THR A 375 -7.47 -12.25 2.07
CA THR A 375 -8.17 -12.56 3.32
C THR A 375 -8.66 -14.01 3.37
N ALA A 376 -8.90 -14.64 2.22
CA ALA A 376 -9.27 -16.06 2.16
C ALA A 376 -8.16 -16.97 2.72
N ALA A 377 -6.90 -16.65 2.45
CA ALA A 377 -5.77 -17.37 3.02
C ALA A 377 -5.75 -17.26 4.54
N LEU A 378 -6.01 -16.08 5.10
CA LEU A 378 -6.12 -15.89 6.55
C LEU A 378 -7.30 -16.65 7.14
N ALA A 379 -8.46 -16.66 6.48
CA ALA A 379 -9.63 -17.42 6.93
C ALA A 379 -9.33 -18.93 6.98
N SER A 380 -8.73 -19.46 5.90
CA SER A 380 -8.31 -20.88 5.85
C SER A 380 -7.27 -21.22 6.93
N MET A 381 -6.32 -20.31 7.19
CA MET A 381 -5.38 -20.48 8.28
C MET A 381 -6.10 -20.50 9.64
N SER A 382 -7.03 -19.55 9.87
CA SER A 382 -7.80 -19.46 11.12
C SER A 382 -8.59 -20.73 11.40
N ASP A 383 -9.22 -21.32 10.38
CA ASP A 383 -9.93 -22.60 10.50
C ASP A 383 -8.97 -23.75 10.87
N GLY A 384 -7.78 -23.78 10.27
CA GLY A 384 -6.75 -24.75 10.60
C GLY A 384 -6.20 -24.59 12.02
N LEU A 385 -6.08 -23.34 12.50
CA LEU A 385 -5.70 -23.03 13.89
C LEU A 385 -6.78 -23.50 14.87
N ASP A 386 -8.05 -23.26 14.58
CA ASP A 386 -9.18 -23.70 15.41
C ASP A 386 -9.25 -25.22 15.52
N ALA A 387 -9.01 -25.90 14.40
CA ALA A 387 -8.95 -27.36 14.32
C ALA A 387 -7.70 -27.99 15.00
N GLY A 388 -6.75 -27.18 15.50
CA GLY A 388 -5.50 -27.66 16.09
C GLY A 388 -4.54 -28.30 15.09
N LYS A 389 -4.65 -27.97 13.81
CA LYS A 389 -3.83 -28.53 12.74
C LYS A 389 -2.35 -28.15 12.89
N TYR A 390 -2.04 -26.93 13.35
CA TYR A 390 -0.69 -26.42 13.39
C TYR A 390 -0.10 -26.44 14.78
N LYS A 391 1.05 -27.12 14.93
CA LYS A 391 1.81 -27.20 16.19
C LYS A 391 2.78 -26.04 16.33
N VAL A 392 3.37 -25.59 15.19
CA VAL A 392 4.33 -24.49 15.11
C VAL A 392 3.87 -23.50 14.08
N VAL A 393 3.78 -22.23 14.47
CA VAL A 393 3.41 -21.13 13.58
C VAL A 393 4.45 -20.05 13.62
N PHE A 394 4.89 -19.63 12.44
CA PHE A 394 5.77 -18.47 12.24
C PHE A 394 4.96 -17.31 11.69
N SER A 395 5.30 -16.07 12.05
CA SER A 395 4.69 -14.85 11.51
C SER A 395 5.73 -13.79 11.17
N TYR A 396 5.60 -13.16 10.00
CA TYR A 396 6.47 -12.11 9.50
C TYR A 396 5.69 -11.06 8.70
N GLY A 397 5.81 -9.77 9.07
CA GLY A 397 5.27 -8.65 8.28
C GLY A 397 3.74 -8.58 8.21
N ALA A 398 3.01 -9.29 9.06
CA ALA A 398 1.55 -9.26 9.15
C ALA A 398 1.10 -9.19 10.61
N ASN A 399 0.04 -8.41 10.89
CA ASN A 399 -0.52 -8.26 12.23
C ASN A 399 -2.03 -8.59 12.26
N PRO A 400 -2.43 -9.86 11.97
CA PRO A 400 -3.84 -10.22 11.90
C PRO A 400 -4.57 -10.16 13.24
N VAL A 401 -3.89 -10.21 14.36
CA VAL A 401 -4.53 -10.01 15.68
C VAL A 401 -5.12 -8.59 15.79
N PHE A 402 -4.57 -7.63 15.08
CA PHE A 402 -5.10 -6.27 14.96
C PHE A 402 -6.03 -6.07 13.76
N THR A 403 -5.67 -6.62 12.59
CA THR A 403 -6.34 -6.31 11.31
C THR A 403 -7.45 -7.28 10.90
N ALA A 404 -7.54 -8.46 11.53
CA ALA A 404 -8.66 -9.36 11.25
C ALA A 404 -9.95 -8.90 11.96
N PRO A 405 -11.10 -8.95 11.27
CA PRO A 405 -12.38 -8.73 11.93
C PRO A 405 -12.56 -9.65 13.16
N THR A 406 -13.09 -9.10 14.25
CA THR A 406 -13.34 -9.89 15.48
C THR A 406 -14.21 -11.14 15.19
N ALA A 407 -15.12 -11.04 14.21
CA ALA A 407 -15.95 -12.15 13.78
C ALA A 407 -15.17 -13.35 13.23
N MET A 408 -13.92 -13.17 12.77
CA MET A 408 -13.05 -14.28 12.33
C MET A 408 -12.39 -15.03 13.50
N LYS A 409 -12.44 -14.51 14.72
CA LYS A 409 -11.85 -15.11 15.94
C LYS A 409 -10.36 -15.50 15.79
N PHE A 410 -9.63 -14.81 14.91
CA PHE A 410 -8.22 -15.15 14.65
C PHE A 410 -7.37 -15.08 15.92
N LYS A 411 -7.58 -14.07 16.76
CA LYS A 411 -6.87 -13.89 18.04
C LYS A 411 -7.00 -15.10 18.95
N GLU A 412 -8.23 -15.60 19.10
CA GLU A 412 -8.56 -16.75 19.94
C GLU A 412 -8.01 -18.06 19.35
N HIS A 413 -8.08 -18.23 18.03
CA HIS A 413 -7.58 -19.42 17.35
C HIS A 413 -6.03 -19.45 17.38
N PHE A 414 -5.38 -18.31 17.16
CA PHE A 414 -3.93 -18.18 17.21
C PHE A 414 -3.38 -18.45 18.62
N ALA A 415 -4.12 -18.08 19.66
CA ALA A 415 -3.75 -18.37 21.05
C ALA A 415 -3.66 -19.87 21.38
N LYS A 416 -4.36 -20.75 20.62
CA LYS A 416 -4.36 -22.21 20.83
C LYS A 416 -3.07 -22.90 20.36
N VAL A 417 -2.25 -22.25 19.54
CA VAL A 417 -1.03 -22.82 18.96
C VAL A 417 0.01 -23.09 20.05
N GLY A 418 0.61 -24.27 20.01
CA GLY A 418 1.57 -24.72 21.02
C GLY A 418 2.89 -23.95 21.02
N PHE A 419 3.38 -23.52 19.85
CA PHE A 419 4.59 -22.72 19.74
C PHE A 419 4.50 -21.71 18.58
N LYS A 420 4.69 -20.44 18.91
CA LYS A 420 4.58 -19.32 17.97
C LYS A 420 5.87 -18.52 17.93
N VAL A 421 6.35 -18.24 16.73
CA VAL A 421 7.56 -17.43 16.49
C VAL A 421 7.17 -16.21 15.66
N ALA A 422 7.46 -15.02 16.17
CA ALA A 422 7.26 -13.76 15.45
C ALA A 422 8.60 -13.14 15.05
N PHE A 423 8.74 -12.79 13.77
CA PHE A 423 9.81 -11.93 13.27
C PHE A 423 9.29 -10.50 13.28
N ALA A 424 9.81 -9.66 14.15
CA ALA A 424 9.15 -8.38 14.42
C ALA A 424 10.13 -7.21 14.63
N HIS A 425 9.74 -6.06 14.12
CA HIS A 425 10.38 -4.78 14.45
C HIS A 425 9.86 -4.21 15.77
N TYR A 426 8.57 -4.41 16.03
CA TYR A 426 7.86 -3.93 17.23
C TYR A 426 7.10 -5.07 17.88
N LEU A 427 6.81 -4.95 19.17
CA LEU A 427 5.87 -5.83 19.86
C LEU A 427 4.44 -5.38 19.53
N ASP A 428 3.98 -5.74 18.31
CA ASP A 428 2.60 -5.55 17.89
C ASP A 428 1.67 -6.61 18.51
N GLU A 429 0.37 -6.56 18.24
CA GLU A 429 -0.63 -7.44 18.84
C GLU A 429 -0.39 -8.92 18.51
N THR A 430 0.12 -9.23 17.32
CA THR A 430 0.47 -10.60 16.91
C THR A 430 1.77 -11.06 17.56
N ALA A 431 2.80 -10.22 17.58
CA ALA A 431 4.07 -10.52 18.25
C ALA A 431 3.92 -10.70 19.75
N LEU A 432 2.98 -9.98 20.38
CA LEU A 432 2.66 -10.15 21.80
C LEU A 432 2.04 -11.51 22.14
N GLN A 433 1.48 -12.22 21.17
CA GLN A 433 0.99 -13.61 21.38
C GLN A 433 2.04 -14.67 21.07
N ALA A 434 3.19 -14.29 20.50
CA ALA A 434 4.25 -15.23 20.19
C ALA A 434 5.01 -15.67 21.45
N ASP A 435 5.49 -16.92 21.44
CA ASP A 435 6.33 -17.48 22.51
C ASP A 435 7.81 -17.07 22.31
N LEU A 436 8.22 -16.88 21.05
CA LEU A 436 9.55 -16.39 20.71
C LEU A 436 9.43 -15.22 19.74
N VAL A 437 10.06 -14.09 20.07
CA VAL A 437 10.16 -12.92 19.18
C VAL A 437 11.59 -12.76 18.72
N LEU A 438 11.79 -12.71 17.40
CA LEU A 438 13.08 -12.53 16.74
C LEU A 438 13.17 -11.10 16.21
N PRO A 439 14.14 -10.30 16.67
CA PRO A 439 14.28 -8.90 16.32
C PRO A 439 14.83 -8.73 14.90
N LEU A 440 14.20 -7.87 14.11
CA LEU A 440 14.57 -7.60 12.73
C LEU A 440 15.42 -6.34 12.57
N ASP A 441 16.37 -6.41 11.65
CA ASP A 441 17.02 -5.24 11.07
C ASP A 441 15.98 -4.37 10.35
N SER A 442 16.14 -3.05 10.37
CA SER A 442 15.34 -2.22 9.50
C SER A 442 15.77 -2.38 8.03
N ALA A 443 14.90 -2.07 7.09
CA ALA A 443 15.24 -2.15 5.67
C ALA A 443 16.44 -1.25 5.28
N LEU A 444 16.81 -0.27 6.12
CA LEU A 444 17.95 0.62 5.89
C LEU A 444 19.28 0.05 6.43
N GLU A 445 19.22 -1.11 7.10
CA GLU A 445 20.36 -1.86 7.66
C GLU A 445 20.54 -3.23 6.99
N ASP A 446 19.62 -3.63 6.11
CA ASP A 446 19.48 -5.00 5.63
C ASP A 446 19.74 -5.13 4.12
N TRP A 447 20.15 -6.30 3.70
CA TRP A 447 20.31 -6.70 2.31
C TRP A 447 19.05 -7.36 1.78
N GLY A 448 18.76 -7.17 0.50
CA GLY A 448 17.61 -7.81 -0.11
C GLY A 448 17.44 -7.52 -1.59
N THR A 449 16.43 -8.15 -2.14
CA THR A 449 15.88 -7.83 -3.45
C THR A 449 14.37 -7.87 -3.37
N SER A 450 13.70 -7.10 -4.20
CA SER A 450 12.25 -7.16 -4.35
C SER A 450 11.82 -6.99 -5.79
N VAL A 451 10.70 -7.61 -6.13
CA VAL A 451 10.04 -7.46 -7.42
C VAL A 451 8.74 -6.70 -7.17
N PRO A 452 8.57 -5.49 -7.69
CA PRO A 452 7.31 -4.77 -7.58
C PRO A 452 6.16 -5.55 -8.21
N GLU A 453 5.00 -5.58 -7.58
CA GLU A 453 3.82 -6.19 -8.19
C GLU A 453 3.35 -5.41 -9.42
N TYR A 454 3.28 -4.09 -9.30
CA TYR A 454 2.95 -3.20 -10.40
C TYR A 454 4.22 -2.82 -11.16
N MET A 455 4.41 -3.40 -12.35
CA MET A 455 5.50 -3.04 -13.26
C MET A 455 5.10 -1.85 -14.13
N ALA A 456 5.90 -0.79 -14.09
CA ALA A 456 5.64 0.42 -14.86
C ALA A 456 5.98 0.24 -16.35
N GLU A 457 7.26 0.15 -16.69
CA GLU A 457 7.74 0.06 -18.07
C GLU A 457 8.61 -1.16 -18.30
N ASP A 458 9.70 -1.26 -17.57
CA ASP A 458 10.66 -2.34 -17.68
C ASP A 458 10.42 -3.41 -16.61
N ALA A 459 10.85 -4.64 -16.88
CA ALA A 459 10.97 -5.67 -15.86
C ALA A 459 12.10 -5.28 -14.89
N GLN A 460 11.75 -4.81 -13.69
CA GLN A 460 12.66 -4.28 -12.70
C GLN A 460 12.72 -5.19 -11.46
N ILE A 461 13.92 -5.50 -11.01
CA ILE A 461 14.20 -6.06 -9.69
C ILE A 461 14.89 -4.96 -8.90
N ASN A 462 14.33 -4.60 -7.76
CA ASN A 462 14.98 -3.68 -6.85
C ASN A 462 16.07 -4.40 -6.07
N VAL A 463 17.18 -3.72 -5.86
CA VAL A 463 18.26 -4.15 -4.98
C VAL A 463 18.21 -3.31 -3.72
N GLN A 464 18.16 -3.98 -2.58
CA GLN A 464 18.25 -3.36 -1.27
C GLN A 464 19.65 -3.57 -0.73
N GLN A 465 20.34 -2.48 -0.43
CA GLN A 465 21.61 -2.48 0.28
C GLN A 465 21.47 -1.66 1.56
N PRO A 466 22.27 -1.94 2.60
CA PRO A 466 22.34 -1.11 3.81
C PRO A 466 22.72 0.33 3.46
N LEU A 467 22.12 1.29 4.16
CA LEU A 467 22.51 2.71 4.09
C LEU A 467 23.45 3.07 5.22
N MET A 468 23.50 2.25 6.24
CA MET A 468 24.36 2.44 7.41
C MET A 468 24.57 1.09 8.13
N GLU A 469 25.50 1.08 9.06
CA GLU A 469 25.67 -0.06 9.96
C GLU A 469 24.47 -0.23 10.90
N LYS A 470 24.31 -1.45 11.44
CA LYS A 470 23.19 -1.78 12.33
C LYS A 470 23.15 -0.87 13.56
N LEU A 471 21.98 -0.31 13.80
CA LEU A 471 21.73 0.51 14.98
C LEU A 471 21.73 -0.34 16.28
N HIS A 472 21.30 -1.59 16.17
CA HIS A 472 21.24 -2.54 17.28
C HIS A 472 21.99 -3.82 16.94
N ALA A 473 23.04 -4.13 17.70
CA ALA A 473 23.96 -5.23 17.40
C ALA A 473 23.30 -6.63 17.37
N ASN A 474 22.21 -6.81 18.12
CA ASN A 474 21.53 -8.11 18.25
C ASN A 474 20.31 -8.28 17.33
N THR A 475 20.04 -7.35 16.40
CA THR A 475 19.04 -7.55 15.34
C THR A 475 19.66 -8.30 14.16
N ARG A 476 18.82 -8.95 13.35
CA ARG A 476 19.25 -9.65 12.13
C ARG A 476 18.26 -9.42 10.99
N GLY A 477 18.75 -9.42 9.76
CA GLY A 477 17.93 -9.42 8.57
C GLY A 477 17.09 -10.70 8.47
N PHE A 478 15.89 -10.59 7.93
CA PHE A 478 15.02 -11.76 7.73
C PHE A 478 15.72 -12.84 6.89
N GLY A 479 16.44 -12.44 5.83
CA GLY A 479 17.20 -13.34 4.99
C GLY A 479 18.29 -14.09 5.74
N ASP A 480 19.03 -13.39 6.63
CA ASP A 480 20.06 -14.02 7.48
C ASP A 480 19.48 -15.04 8.45
N ILE A 481 18.32 -14.72 9.05
CA ILE A 481 17.67 -15.64 9.99
C ILE A 481 17.22 -16.91 9.25
N VAL A 482 16.56 -16.78 8.11
CA VAL A 482 16.07 -17.92 7.33
C VAL A 482 17.25 -18.74 6.78
N LEU A 483 18.31 -18.08 6.31
CA LEU A 483 19.52 -18.75 5.87
C LEU A 483 20.20 -19.56 7.00
N ALA A 484 20.24 -19.01 8.22
CA ALA A 484 20.76 -19.71 9.38
C ALA A 484 19.93 -20.97 9.72
N LEU A 485 18.60 -20.86 9.65
CA LEU A 485 17.70 -22.01 9.81
C LEU A 485 17.88 -23.06 8.70
N LEU A 486 18.07 -22.64 7.44
CA LEU A 486 18.36 -23.54 6.33
C LEU A 486 19.71 -24.23 6.48
N LYS A 487 20.75 -23.54 6.98
CA LYS A 487 22.05 -24.15 7.27
C LYS A 487 21.96 -25.26 8.33
N GLN A 488 21.10 -25.10 9.34
CA GLN A 488 20.86 -26.15 10.31
C GLN A 488 20.13 -27.36 9.70
N ARG A 489 19.21 -27.10 8.77
CA ARG A 489 18.36 -28.12 8.17
C ARG A 489 19.02 -28.84 6.99
N GLN A 490 19.73 -28.08 6.14
CA GLN A 490 20.36 -28.54 4.91
C GLN A 490 21.81 -27.99 4.81
N PRO A 491 22.73 -28.39 5.71
CA PRO A 491 24.05 -27.78 5.80
C PRO A 491 24.81 -27.84 4.49
N ASP A 492 24.78 -28.97 3.79
CA ASP A 492 25.55 -29.14 2.55
C ASP A 492 25.14 -28.23 1.41
N ALA A 493 23.84 -27.83 1.37
CA ALA A 493 23.32 -26.94 0.34
C ALA A 493 23.70 -25.48 0.58
N TYR A 494 23.86 -25.06 1.85
CA TYR A 494 24.00 -23.65 2.22
C TYR A 494 25.31 -23.30 2.95
N LYS A 495 26.19 -24.25 3.21
CA LYS A 495 27.48 -24.05 3.94
C LYS A 495 28.44 -23.05 3.28
N ASN A 496 28.35 -22.90 1.96
CA ASN A 496 29.26 -22.02 1.20
C ASN A 496 28.89 -20.53 1.27
N TYR A 497 27.69 -20.21 1.74
CA TYR A 497 27.27 -18.82 1.92
C TYR A 497 27.61 -18.37 3.34
N ALA A 498 28.45 -17.36 3.50
CA ALA A 498 28.79 -16.83 4.83
C ALA A 498 27.54 -16.24 5.50
N ASP A 499 26.82 -15.42 4.77
CA ASP A 499 25.64 -14.67 5.18
C ASP A 499 24.65 -14.50 4.02
N TYR A 500 23.59 -13.75 4.24
CA TYR A 500 22.58 -13.48 3.22
C TYR A 500 23.13 -12.60 2.08
N TYR A 501 24.07 -11.71 2.35
CA TYR A 501 24.76 -10.93 1.32
C TYR A 501 25.47 -11.85 0.30
N ALA A 502 26.26 -12.79 0.79
CA ALA A 502 26.96 -13.76 -0.07
C ALA A 502 25.98 -14.64 -0.88
N TYR A 503 24.83 -14.99 -0.28
CA TYR A 503 23.76 -15.70 -1.00
C TYR A 503 23.17 -14.83 -2.12
N LEU A 504 22.84 -13.58 -1.86
CA LEU A 504 22.28 -12.65 -2.84
C LEU A 504 23.25 -12.41 -4.01
N GLN A 505 24.50 -12.09 -3.69
CA GLN A 505 25.54 -11.88 -4.70
C GLN A 505 25.69 -13.10 -5.59
N GLY A 506 25.80 -14.29 -5.01
CA GLY A 506 25.89 -15.53 -5.76
C GLY A 506 24.68 -15.79 -6.65
N ALA A 507 23.46 -15.57 -6.14
CA ALA A 507 22.23 -15.77 -6.89
C ALA A 507 22.06 -14.76 -8.05
N VAL A 508 22.46 -13.50 -7.86
CA VAL A 508 22.44 -12.48 -8.92
C VAL A 508 23.49 -12.78 -9.99
N LEU A 509 24.71 -13.13 -9.59
CA LEU A 509 25.79 -13.43 -10.53
C LEU A 509 25.53 -14.69 -11.35
N GLN A 510 24.92 -15.73 -10.78
CA GLN A 510 24.46 -16.92 -11.52
C GLN A 510 23.46 -16.59 -12.62
N ASN A 511 22.71 -15.53 -12.49
CA ASN A 511 21.70 -15.07 -13.45
C ASN A 511 22.12 -13.81 -14.24
N LYS A 512 23.40 -13.47 -14.21
CA LYS A 512 23.98 -12.25 -14.77
C LYS A 512 23.59 -11.99 -16.23
N SER A 513 23.64 -13.02 -17.08
CA SER A 513 23.27 -12.92 -18.51
C SER A 513 21.80 -12.48 -18.68
N ALA A 514 20.87 -13.07 -17.92
CA ALA A 514 19.45 -12.70 -17.97
C ALA A 514 19.17 -11.30 -17.39
N LEU A 515 20.13 -10.74 -16.67
CA LEU A 515 20.10 -9.42 -16.05
C LEU A 515 20.92 -8.37 -16.85
N GLY A 516 21.32 -8.69 -18.07
CA GLY A 516 22.02 -7.76 -18.96
C GLY A 516 23.50 -7.54 -18.63
N GLY A 517 24.14 -8.47 -17.92
CA GLY A 517 25.55 -8.39 -17.51
C GLY A 517 26.54 -9.10 -18.45
N ASP A 518 26.12 -9.47 -19.67
CA ASP A 518 27.02 -10.12 -20.62
C ASP A 518 28.23 -9.26 -20.95
N GLY A 519 29.45 -9.88 -20.88
CA GLY A 519 30.70 -9.19 -21.21
C GLY A 519 31.25 -8.26 -20.12
N VAL A 520 30.55 -8.11 -18.98
CA VAL A 520 31.02 -7.38 -17.80
C VAL A 520 31.61 -8.35 -16.80
N ASP A 521 32.69 -8.02 -16.09
CA ASP A 521 33.20 -8.86 -15.00
C ASP A 521 32.22 -8.86 -13.80
N ASP A 522 32.35 -9.84 -12.92
CA ASP A 522 31.38 -10.08 -11.85
C ASP A 522 31.38 -8.95 -10.81
N ASP A 523 32.54 -8.44 -10.44
CA ASP A 523 32.67 -7.38 -9.43
C ASP A 523 32.10 -6.06 -9.97
N THR A 524 32.43 -5.69 -11.19
CA THR A 524 31.87 -4.50 -11.86
C THR A 524 30.34 -4.61 -11.99
N PHE A 525 29.84 -5.77 -12.43
CA PHE A 525 28.39 -5.98 -12.57
C PHE A 525 27.66 -5.84 -11.23
N TRP A 526 28.22 -6.45 -10.18
CA TRP A 526 27.62 -6.38 -8.85
C TRP A 526 27.64 -4.95 -8.29
N ASN A 527 28.78 -4.27 -8.32
CA ASN A 527 28.91 -2.90 -7.83
C ASN A 527 28.04 -1.90 -8.60
N ASP A 528 27.95 -2.04 -9.90
CA ASP A 528 27.04 -1.29 -10.76
C ASP A 528 25.56 -1.52 -10.37
N SER A 529 25.20 -2.75 -10.03
CA SER A 529 23.85 -3.11 -9.61
C SER A 529 23.49 -2.46 -8.27
N LEU A 530 24.40 -2.45 -7.32
CA LEU A 530 24.27 -1.77 -6.04
C LEU A 530 24.20 -0.25 -6.22
N SER A 531 25.10 0.32 -7.00
CA SER A 531 25.13 1.75 -7.31
C SER A 531 23.84 2.23 -7.97
N LYS A 532 23.26 1.44 -8.88
CA LYS A 532 21.97 1.74 -9.52
C LYS A 532 20.78 1.45 -8.62
N GLY A 533 20.89 0.52 -7.66
CA GLY A 533 19.82 0.05 -6.78
C GLY A 533 18.74 -0.77 -7.50
N ILE A 534 18.93 -1.05 -8.80
CA ILE A 534 18.00 -1.78 -9.66
C ILE A 534 18.72 -2.67 -10.64
N LEU A 535 18.13 -3.82 -10.94
CA LEU A 535 18.49 -4.70 -12.03
C LEU A 535 17.36 -4.66 -13.07
N LYS A 536 17.71 -4.44 -14.32
CA LYS A 536 16.76 -4.53 -15.44
C LYS A 536 16.87 -5.91 -16.05
N ALA A 537 15.78 -6.63 -16.02
CA ALA A 537 15.73 -7.96 -16.63
C ALA A 537 15.19 -7.86 -18.06
N ALA A 538 15.64 -8.76 -18.93
CA ALA A 538 15.07 -8.95 -20.25
C ALA A 538 13.65 -9.54 -20.11
N GLY A 539 12.64 -8.69 -19.97
CA GLY A 539 11.25 -9.09 -19.85
C GLY A 539 10.44 -8.63 -21.05
N SER A 540 9.54 -9.46 -21.53
CA SER A 540 8.54 -9.08 -22.51
C SER A 540 7.24 -8.65 -21.82
N ALA A 541 6.56 -7.65 -22.39
CA ALA A 541 5.22 -7.31 -21.93
C ALA A 541 4.26 -8.46 -22.24
N ALA A 542 3.45 -8.84 -21.28
CA ALA A 542 2.43 -9.87 -21.47
C ALA A 542 1.40 -9.43 -22.53
N ALA A 543 1.03 -10.32 -23.42
CA ALA A 543 -0.09 -10.08 -24.30
C ALA A 543 -1.38 -10.09 -23.46
N LEU A 544 -2.24 -9.07 -23.65
CA LEU A 544 -3.54 -9.05 -23.01
C LEU A 544 -4.55 -9.83 -23.85
N SER A 545 -5.36 -10.63 -23.19
CA SER A 545 -6.60 -11.16 -23.78
C SER A 545 -7.72 -10.14 -23.62
N SER A 546 -8.71 -10.20 -24.49
CA SER A 546 -9.96 -9.45 -24.36
C SER A 546 -11.10 -10.46 -24.24
N ASN A 547 -11.21 -11.08 -23.07
CA ASN A 547 -12.23 -12.08 -22.79
C ASN A 547 -13.46 -11.42 -22.16
N ALA A 548 -14.40 -10.99 -22.97
CA ALA A 548 -15.70 -10.54 -22.48
C ALA A 548 -16.56 -11.75 -22.06
N SER A 549 -16.31 -12.31 -20.89
CA SER A 549 -17.24 -13.29 -20.33
C SER A 549 -18.44 -12.58 -19.73
N VAL A 550 -19.50 -12.45 -20.51
CA VAL A 550 -20.73 -11.74 -20.12
C VAL A 550 -21.70 -12.64 -19.38
N ALA A 551 -21.54 -13.96 -19.50
CA ALA A 551 -22.51 -14.95 -18.99
C ALA A 551 -22.66 -14.93 -17.45
N ALA A 552 -21.77 -14.28 -16.73
CA ALA A 552 -21.75 -14.22 -15.26
C ALA A 552 -22.08 -12.82 -14.66
N LEU A 553 -22.30 -11.79 -15.47
CA LEU A 553 -22.49 -10.41 -14.97
C LEU A 553 -23.96 -10.14 -14.60
N THR A 554 -24.47 -10.87 -13.60
CA THR A 554 -25.76 -10.54 -12.97
C THR A 554 -25.47 -9.81 -11.64
N LEU A 555 -25.52 -8.49 -11.68
CA LEU A 555 -25.33 -7.67 -10.48
C LEU A 555 -26.60 -7.70 -9.62
N PRO A 556 -26.46 -7.82 -8.28
CA PRO A 556 -27.60 -7.76 -7.39
C PRO A 556 -28.25 -6.38 -7.41
N ALA A 557 -29.55 -6.33 -7.14
CA ALA A 557 -30.23 -5.07 -6.86
C ALA A 557 -29.62 -4.41 -5.61
N PRO A 558 -29.68 -3.08 -5.49
CA PRO A 558 -29.20 -2.39 -4.29
C PRO A 558 -29.84 -2.98 -3.04
N ALA A 559 -28.99 -3.29 -2.04
CA ALA A 559 -29.46 -3.91 -0.81
C ALA A 559 -30.43 -2.98 -0.06
N ALA A 560 -31.57 -3.51 0.37
CA ALA A 560 -32.54 -2.79 1.19
C ALA A 560 -31.90 -2.27 2.50
N ALA A 561 -32.41 -1.16 3.02
CA ALA A 561 -31.98 -0.66 4.31
C ALA A 561 -32.30 -1.67 5.42
N ASP A 562 -31.35 -1.89 6.32
CA ASP A 562 -31.55 -2.65 7.55
C ASP A 562 -32.15 -1.70 8.61
N ALA A 563 -33.25 -2.10 9.23
CA ALA A 563 -33.92 -1.25 10.22
C ALA A 563 -33.09 -1.04 11.49
N GLN A 564 -32.27 -2.03 11.87
CA GLN A 564 -31.44 -1.99 13.08
C GLN A 564 -30.08 -1.31 12.82
N TYR A 565 -29.50 -1.53 11.64
CA TYR A 565 -28.20 -1.00 11.21
C TYR A 565 -28.37 -0.28 9.86
N PRO A 566 -28.95 0.95 9.87
CA PRO A 566 -29.41 1.59 8.64
C PRO A 566 -28.31 2.12 7.73
N LEU A 567 -27.10 2.33 8.27
CA LEU A 567 -26.00 2.95 7.54
C LEU A 567 -24.99 1.91 7.06
N ARG A 568 -24.37 2.16 5.90
CA ARG A 568 -23.26 1.39 5.39
C ARG A 568 -21.94 1.93 5.96
N LEU A 569 -21.09 1.09 6.50
CA LEU A 569 -19.74 1.47 6.90
C LEU A 569 -18.81 1.40 5.69
N ILE A 570 -18.13 2.49 5.38
CA ILE A 570 -17.09 2.58 4.36
C ILE A 570 -15.76 2.86 5.09
N PRO A 571 -14.96 1.84 5.44
CA PRO A 571 -13.66 2.07 6.07
C PRO A 571 -12.76 2.88 5.16
N GLY A 572 -12.22 3.99 5.66
CA GLY A 572 -11.29 4.83 4.92
C GLY A 572 -9.86 4.31 5.05
N VAL A 573 -9.18 4.02 3.94
CA VAL A 573 -7.75 3.72 3.99
C VAL A 573 -6.97 5.01 4.25
N SER A 574 -6.28 5.09 5.38
CA SER A 574 -5.43 6.24 5.70
C SER A 574 -4.22 6.32 4.76
N ALA A 575 -3.97 7.49 4.21
CA ALA A 575 -2.79 7.72 3.36
C ALA A 575 -1.47 7.63 4.15
N SER A 576 -1.50 7.95 5.44
CA SER A 576 -0.33 7.93 6.33
C SER A 576 -0.19 6.65 7.15
N LEU A 577 -1.29 6.07 7.66
CA LEU A 577 -1.23 4.90 8.56
C LEU A 577 -1.55 3.58 7.87
N ARG A 578 -2.23 3.61 6.71
CA ARG A 578 -2.69 2.44 5.96
C ARG A 578 -3.57 1.51 6.81
N ASP A 579 -3.15 0.27 7.00
CA ASP A 579 -3.80 -0.75 7.85
C ASP A 579 -3.35 -0.69 9.33
N GLY A 580 -2.56 0.31 9.73
CA GLY A 580 -2.03 0.48 11.08
C GLY A 580 -0.54 0.16 11.21
N ARG A 581 0.08 -0.51 10.23
CA ARG A 581 1.51 -0.87 10.28
C ARG A 581 2.46 0.31 10.51
N HIS A 582 1.99 1.55 10.28
CA HIS A 582 2.76 2.78 10.44
C HIS A 582 2.35 3.61 11.67
N ALA A 583 1.42 3.12 12.50
CA ALA A 583 0.88 3.90 13.61
C ALA A 583 1.93 4.30 14.66
N ASN A 584 3.00 3.52 14.81
CA ASN A 584 4.09 3.85 15.76
C ASN A 584 5.14 4.82 15.18
N GLN A 585 4.77 5.65 14.20
CA GLN A 585 5.65 6.68 13.61
C GLN A 585 5.05 8.06 13.84
N PRO A 586 5.62 8.89 14.74
CA PRO A 586 5.02 10.18 15.10
C PRO A 586 4.88 11.14 13.91
N TRP A 587 5.81 11.18 12.94
CA TRP A 587 5.64 12.01 11.74
C TRP A 587 4.38 11.64 10.94
N LEU A 588 4.00 10.36 10.93
CA LEU A 588 2.80 9.92 10.22
C LEU A 588 1.53 10.15 11.05
N GLN A 589 1.63 10.16 12.37
CA GLN A 589 0.56 10.58 13.27
C GLN A 589 0.30 12.10 13.18
N GLU A 590 1.37 12.90 13.01
CA GLU A 590 1.31 14.35 12.83
C GLU A 590 0.97 14.76 11.39
N SER A 591 1.12 13.84 10.42
CA SER A 591 0.74 14.13 9.04
C SER A 591 -0.77 14.29 8.92
N PRO A 592 -1.27 15.48 8.59
CA PRO A 592 -2.70 15.71 8.53
C PRO A 592 -3.34 14.86 7.43
N ASP A 593 -4.52 14.33 7.73
CA ASP A 593 -5.34 13.70 6.70
C ASP A 593 -5.60 14.70 5.56
N PRO A 594 -5.39 14.32 4.30
CA PRO A 594 -5.40 15.26 3.19
C PRO A 594 -6.77 15.90 2.90
N LEU A 595 -7.86 15.39 3.49
CA LEU A 595 -9.21 15.91 3.30
C LEU A 595 -9.77 16.62 4.54
N THR A 596 -9.52 16.05 5.71
CA THR A 596 -10.10 16.52 6.97
C THR A 596 -9.13 17.37 7.79
N THR A 597 -7.84 17.31 7.50
CA THR A 597 -6.73 17.90 8.27
C THR A 597 -6.61 17.38 9.70
N ILE A 598 -7.34 16.33 10.07
CA ILE A 598 -7.30 15.70 11.40
C ILE A 598 -5.99 14.95 11.59
N VAL A 599 -5.45 15.00 12.80
CA VAL A 599 -4.20 14.34 13.23
C VAL A 599 -4.43 13.56 14.53
N TRP A 600 -3.60 12.56 14.80
CA TRP A 600 -3.48 11.84 16.07
C TRP A 600 -4.70 11.10 16.59
N ASP A 601 -5.82 11.03 15.89
CA ASP A 601 -7.03 10.39 16.42
C ASP A 601 -7.82 9.67 15.32
N SER A 602 -8.94 9.05 15.69
CA SER A 602 -9.96 8.53 14.79
C SER A 602 -11.16 9.48 14.76
N TRP A 603 -11.86 9.50 13.63
CA TRP A 603 -13.09 10.27 13.46
C TRP A 603 -14.14 9.47 12.68
N VAL A 604 -15.36 9.92 12.75
CA VAL A 604 -16.49 9.36 12.01
C VAL A 604 -16.98 10.40 11.02
N GLU A 605 -16.79 10.18 9.74
CA GLU A 605 -17.34 11.03 8.70
C GLU A 605 -18.83 10.75 8.51
N ILE A 606 -19.64 11.77 8.66
CA ILE A 606 -21.10 11.68 8.59
C ILE A 606 -21.60 12.79 7.67
N HIS A 607 -22.47 12.45 6.70
CA HIS A 607 -23.07 13.44 5.84
C HIS A 607 -23.91 14.45 6.67
N PRO A 608 -23.80 15.78 6.44
CA PRO A 608 -24.49 16.80 7.25
C PRO A 608 -25.99 16.59 7.38
N LYS A 609 -26.69 16.13 6.32
CA LYS A 609 -28.13 15.78 6.40
C LYS A 609 -28.37 14.65 7.40
N LYS A 610 -27.57 13.58 7.34
CA LYS A 610 -27.72 12.45 8.25
C LYS A 610 -27.37 12.82 9.68
N ALA A 611 -26.34 13.63 9.88
CA ALA A 611 -25.98 14.16 11.20
C ALA A 611 -27.14 14.98 11.81
N ALA A 612 -27.78 15.83 11.02
CA ALA A 612 -28.97 16.60 11.47
C ALA A 612 -30.14 15.68 11.86
N GLU A 613 -30.42 14.63 11.07
CA GLU A 613 -31.47 13.64 11.40
C GLU A 613 -31.19 12.92 12.73
N LEU A 614 -29.91 12.65 13.02
CA LEU A 614 -29.46 11.97 14.24
C LEU A 614 -29.20 12.93 15.42
N GLY A 615 -29.35 14.26 15.21
CA GLY A 615 -29.06 15.30 16.19
C GLY A 615 -27.56 15.37 16.56
N ILE A 616 -26.68 14.94 15.66
CA ILE A 616 -25.23 14.95 15.83
C ILE A 616 -24.64 16.25 15.30
N VAL A 617 -23.70 16.82 16.04
CA VAL A 617 -22.92 17.98 15.63
C VAL A 617 -21.43 17.66 15.65
N GLU A 618 -20.64 18.46 14.95
CA GLU A 618 -19.19 18.26 14.86
C GLU A 618 -18.52 18.22 16.24
N GLY A 619 -17.65 17.26 16.45
CA GLY A 619 -16.96 17.01 17.72
C GLY A 619 -17.75 16.16 18.74
N ASP A 620 -19.04 15.84 18.49
CA ASP A 620 -19.73 14.85 19.34
C ASP A 620 -18.99 13.51 19.30
N ILE A 621 -18.75 12.91 20.46
CA ILE A 621 -18.29 11.51 20.50
C ILE A 621 -19.49 10.63 20.21
N VAL A 622 -19.39 9.90 19.11
CA VAL A 622 -20.42 8.97 18.66
C VAL A 622 -19.94 7.53 18.79
N GLU A 623 -20.86 6.63 19.05
CA GLU A 623 -20.66 5.20 18.98
C GLU A 623 -21.15 4.69 17.63
N VAL A 624 -20.25 4.03 16.89
CA VAL A 624 -20.55 3.30 15.66
C VAL A 624 -20.59 1.82 16.00
N ALA A 625 -21.77 1.22 15.93
CA ALA A 625 -21.99 -0.17 16.31
C ALA A 625 -22.47 -0.99 15.13
N SER A 626 -21.82 -2.14 14.90
CA SER A 626 -22.24 -3.20 14.00
C SER A 626 -22.84 -4.38 14.77
N LYS A 627 -23.09 -5.49 14.09
CA LYS A 627 -23.49 -6.76 14.74
C LYS A 627 -22.37 -7.38 15.56
N THR A 628 -21.11 -7.07 15.24
CA THR A 628 -19.91 -7.74 15.80
C THR A 628 -19.24 -6.93 16.91
N GLY A 629 -19.51 -5.64 17.01
CA GLY A 629 -18.92 -4.77 18.02
C GLY A 629 -19.22 -3.30 17.84
N SER A 630 -18.57 -2.46 18.62
CA SER A 630 -18.68 -1.00 18.49
C SER A 630 -17.35 -0.30 18.72
N VAL A 631 -17.20 0.86 18.08
CA VAL A 631 -16.09 1.80 18.30
C VAL A 631 -16.64 3.18 18.62
N LYS A 632 -15.82 3.99 19.28
CA LYS A 632 -16.17 5.39 19.62
C LYS A 632 -15.14 6.32 19.03
N ALA A 633 -15.62 7.36 18.33
CA ALA A 633 -14.76 8.41 17.81
C ALA A 633 -15.54 9.72 17.66
N GLN A 634 -14.85 10.80 17.41
CA GLN A 634 -15.42 12.13 17.22
C GLN A 634 -16.10 12.24 15.85
N ALA A 635 -17.29 12.84 15.82
CA ALA A 635 -18.03 13.06 14.58
C ALA A 635 -17.45 14.24 13.79
N TYR A 636 -17.17 14.01 12.52
CA TYR A 636 -16.78 15.01 11.54
C TYR A 636 -17.85 15.14 10.46
N LEU A 637 -18.36 16.35 10.25
CA LEU A 637 -19.42 16.60 9.27
C LEU A 637 -18.82 16.73 7.87
N PHE A 638 -18.95 15.69 7.07
CA PHE A 638 -18.30 15.56 5.77
C PHE A 638 -19.34 15.48 4.64
N PRO A 639 -19.51 16.51 3.80
CA PRO A 639 -20.45 16.47 2.68
C PRO A 639 -19.99 15.57 1.54
N GLY A 640 -18.74 15.12 1.55
CA GLY A 640 -18.15 14.22 0.56
C GLY A 640 -18.45 12.73 0.81
N ILE A 641 -19.53 12.38 1.49
CA ILE A 641 -19.96 11.00 1.71
C ILE A 641 -21.44 10.84 1.38
N HIS A 642 -21.85 9.64 0.91
CA HIS A 642 -23.25 9.34 0.65
C HIS A 642 -24.08 9.42 1.95
N PRO A 643 -25.29 9.99 1.95
CA PRO A 643 -26.11 10.13 3.17
C PRO A 643 -26.43 8.83 3.92
N ASP A 644 -26.48 7.70 3.21
CA ASP A 644 -26.71 6.36 3.78
C ASP A 644 -25.43 5.64 4.18
N ALA A 645 -24.28 6.34 4.21
CA ALA A 645 -23.00 5.79 4.60
C ALA A 645 -22.35 6.64 5.71
N VAL A 646 -21.45 5.99 6.45
CA VAL A 646 -20.50 6.62 7.36
C VAL A 646 -19.12 6.02 7.14
N SER A 647 -18.08 6.79 7.41
CA SER A 647 -16.71 6.31 7.30
C SER A 647 -15.96 6.47 8.62
N VAL A 648 -15.16 5.47 8.93
CA VAL A 648 -14.17 5.52 10.02
C VAL A 648 -12.83 5.10 9.40
N PRO A 649 -11.77 5.91 9.47
CA PRO A 649 -10.47 5.56 8.94
C PRO A 649 -9.89 4.32 9.62
N LEU A 650 -9.14 3.56 8.83
CA LEU A 650 -8.31 2.44 9.30
C LEU A 650 -6.98 2.96 9.88
N GLY A 651 -6.33 2.15 10.69
CA GLY A 651 -4.94 2.34 11.08
C GLY A 651 -4.71 2.85 12.49
N GLN A 652 -5.74 3.26 13.21
CA GLN A 652 -5.68 3.62 14.64
C GLN A 652 -6.32 2.55 15.52
N GLY A 653 -6.16 2.68 16.84
CA GLY A 653 -6.77 1.79 17.84
C GLY A 653 -5.91 0.61 18.25
N HIS A 654 -4.58 0.75 18.16
CA HIS A 654 -3.64 -0.26 18.63
C HIS A 654 -3.66 -0.41 20.15
N GLU A 655 -3.64 -1.65 20.63
CA GLU A 655 -3.46 -2.01 22.04
C GLU A 655 -1.97 -2.19 22.39
N ALA A 656 -1.13 -2.33 21.35
CA ALA A 656 0.30 -2.60 21.44
C ALA A 656 1.10 -1.76 20.42
N MET A 657 2.17 -2.30 19.84
CA MET A 657 3.01 -1.76 18.76
C MET A 657 3.96 -0.62 19.16
N GLY A 658 3.78 0.04 20.30
CA GLY A 658 4.69 1.06 20.81
C GLY A 658 3.98 2.35 21.26
N ARG A 659 4.78 3.32 21.69
CA ARG A 659 4.32 4.51 22.43
C ARG A 659 3.49 5.48 21.60
N TYR A 660 3.68 5.51 20.29
CA TYR A 660 2.99 6.43 19.38
C TYR A 660 1.73 5.83 18.76
N ALA A 661 1.47 4.53 18.97
CA ALA A 661 0.31 3.82 18.45
C ALA A 661 -0.67 3.42 19.57
N LYS A 662 -0.12 2.97 20.70
CA LYS A 662 -0.91 2.36 21.77
C LYS A 662 -1.91 3.33 22.39
N GLY A 663 -3.19 2.95 22.35
CA GLY A 663 -4.27 3.69 23.01
C GLY A 663 -4.73 4.94 22.26
N ILE A 664 -4.33 5.12 21.01
CA ILE A 664 -4.73 6.24 20.16
C ILE A 664 -5.83 5.79 19.21
N GLY A 665 -6.94 6.53 19.16
CA GLY A 665 -8.06 6.31 18.26
C GLY A 665 -8.80 4.99 18.48
N ALA A 666 -9.39 4.45 17.41
CA ALA A 666 -10.26 3.27 17.45
C ALA A 666 -9.92 2.30 16.31
N ASN A 667 -9.96 0.99 16.58
CA ASN A 667 -9.73 -0.05 15.59
C ASN A 667 -11.01 -0.39 14.82
N THR A 668 -11.11 0.12 13.60
CA THR A 668 -12.25 -0.09 12.71
C THR A 668 -12.39 -1.55 12.26
N PHE A 669 -11.29 -2.32 12.17
CA PHE A 669 -11.36 -3.74 11.79
C PHE A 669 -12.20 -4.56 12.77
N GLN A 670 -12.23 -4.19 14.05
CA GLN A 670 -12.98 -4.93 15.10
C GLN A 670 -14.48 -4.96 14.87
N ILE A 671 -15.04 -3.98 14.16
CA ILE A 671 -16.48 -3.89 13.92
C ILE A 671 -16.90 -4.37 12.53
N LEU A 672 -15.95 -4.84 11.71
CA LEU A 672 -16.29 -5.38 10.39
C LEU A 672 -16.95 -6.74 10.49
N ASP A 673 -17.98 -6.95 9.67
CA ASP A 673 -18.58 -8.27 9.47
C ASP A 673 -17.62 -9.15 8.63
N ALA A 674 -17.53 -10.43 8.96
CA ALA A 674 -16.76 -11.39 8.17
C ALA A 674 -17.57 -11.84 6.93
N VAL A 675 -17.81 -10.90 6.03
CA VAL A 675 -18.43 -11.15 4.72
C VAL A 675 -17.36 -11.09 3.65
N PHE A 676 -17.42 -12.02 2.70
CA PHE A 676 -16.38 -12.16 1.70
C PHE A 676 -16.95 -12.02 0.28
N ASP A 677 -16.14 -11.51 -0.63
CA ASP A 677 -16.43 -11.59 -2.06
C ASP A 677 -16.55 -13.06 -2.48
N LYS A 678 -17.58 -13.37 -3.25
CA LYS A 678 -17.97 -14.75 -3.53
C LYS A 678 -17.01 -15.51 -4.44
N GLU A 679 -16.25 -14.79 -5.28
CA GLU A 679 -15.31 -15.40 -6.22
C GLU A 679 -13.90 -15.47 -5.63
N THR A 680 -13.47 -14.44 -4.92
CA THR A 680 -12.08 -14.31 -4.47
C THR A 680 -11.87 -14.72 -3.02
N GLY A 681 -12.92 -14.68 -2.19
CA GLY A 681 -12.82 -14.82 -0.76
C GLY A 681 -12.15 -13.62 -0.05
N GLU A 682 -12.01 -12.49 -0.75
CA GLU A 682 -11.54 -11.25 -0.13
C GLU A 682 -12.59 -10.66 0.81
N LEU A 683 -12.14 -10.03 1.89
CA LEU A 683 -13.04 -9.38 2.84
C LEU A 683 -13.79 -8.22 2.19
N ALA A 684 -15.10 -8.33 2.15
CA ALA A 684 -16.00 -7.30 1.66
C ALA A 684 -16.22 -6.22 2.73
N MET A 685 -15.22 -5.36 2.94
CA MET A 685 -15.20 -4.40 4.06
C MET A 685 -16.38 -3.44 4.06
N HIS A 686 -16.95 -3.13 2.90
CA HIS A 686 -18.09 -2.21 2.74
C HIS A 686 -19.45 -2.91 2.90
N GLU A 687 -19.49 -4.23 3.18
CA GLU A 687 -20.74 -4.94 3.48
C GLU A 687 -21.23 -4.70 4.90
N THR A 688 -20.36 -4.28 5.81
CA THR A 688 -20.72 -4.02 7.20
C THR A 688 -21.75 -2.93 7.32
N ARG A 689 -22.82 -3.21 8.05
CA ARG A 689 -23.85 -2.23 8.41
C ARG A 689 -23.74 -1.81 9.85
N VAL A 690 -24.01 -0.53 10.08
CA VAL A 690 -23.85 0.09 11.40
C VAL A 690 -25.01 0.99 11.76
N LYS A 691 -25.17 1.22 13.06
CA LYS A 691 -25.93 2.33 13.63
C LYS A 691 -24.96 3.30 14.29
N VAL A 692 -25.30 4.58 14.28
CA VAL A 692 -24.55 5.65 14.93
C VAL A 692 -25.40 6.28 16.00
N SER A 693 -24.85 6.46 17.21
CA SER A 693 -25.54 7.06 18.34
C SER A 693 -24.62 7.98 19.13
N LYS A 694 -25.18 9.05 19.70
CA LYS A 694 -24.43 9.99 20.56
C LYS A 694 -24.12 9.36 21.90
N THR A 695 -22.92 9.63 22.43
CA THR A 695 -22.53 9.24 23.79
C THR A 695 -22.84 10.33 24.82
N GLY A 696 -23.22 11.52 24.39
CA GLY A 696 -23.40 12.70 25.25
C GLY A 696 -22.12 13.47 25.58
N LYS A 697 -20.97 12.99 25.10
CA LYS A 697 -19.68 13.68 25.22
C LYS A 697 -19.37 14.45 23.92
N ARG A 698 -18.61 15.54 24.05
CA ARG A 698 -18.12 16.33 22.92
C ARG A 698 -16.69 16.75 23.16
N VAL A 699 -15.89 16.83 22.10
CA VAL A 699 -14.50 17.26 22.11
C VAL A 699 -14.24 18.27 20.99
N VAL A 700 -13.15 19.00 21.10
CA VAL A 700 -12.61 19.78 19.98
C VAL A 700 -11.77 18.85 19.13
N ILE A 701 -12.08 18.77 17.84
CA ILE A 701 -11.33 17.96 16.89
C ILE A 701 -9.94 18.59 16.70
N VAL A 702 -8.88 17.79 16.89
CA VAL A 702 -7.50 18.23 16.66
C VAL A 702 -7.20 18.19 15.17
N LYS A 703 -6.91 19.35 14.61
CA LYS A 703 -6.58 19.54 13.19
C LYS A 703 -5.26 20.28 13.05
N ASP A 704 -4.46 19.93 12.05
CA ASP A 704 -3.33 20.75 11.62
C ASP A 704 -3.73 21.48 10.32
N GLU A 705 -4.07 22.75 10.46
CA GLU A 705 -4.46 23.63 9.34
C GLU A 705 -3.28 24.48 8.84
N GLY A 706 -2.06 24.23 9.39
CA GLY A 706 -0.87 25.00 9.06
C GLY A 706 -0.87 26.42 9.64
N PRO A 707 0.16 27.23 9.36
CA PRO A 707 0.36 28.53 10.02
C PRO A 707 -0.71 29.59 9.69
N ALA A 708 -1.60 29.38 8.74
CA ALA A 708 -2.68 30.29 8.40
C ALA A 708 -3.95 30.11 9.26
N GLY A 709 -4.10 29.00 9.99
CA GLY A 709 -5.27 28.68 10.83
C GLY A 709 -5.22 29.32 12.24
N GLY A 710 -4.16 30.02 12.58
CA GLY A 710 -3.92 30.59 13.92
C GLY A 710 -4.73 31.84 14.31
N GLN A 711 -5.87 32.09 13.69
CA GLN A 711 -6.77 33.18 14.12
C GLN A 711 -8.21 32.68 14.17
N GLN A 712 -8.55 32.10 15.30
CA GLN A 712 -9.84 32.25 15.99
C GLN A 712 -9.93 31.31 17.19
N MET A 713 -9.19 31.65 18.25
CA MET A 713 -9.65 31.33 19.59
C MET A 713 -10.18 32.65 20.18
N GLY A 714 -11.46 32.87 20.01
CA GLY A 714 -12.26 33.90 20.63
C GLY A 714 -13.52 33.29 21.24
#